data_05cee843ea9c1e132fba2db83f2d3537
#
_entry.id   05cee843ea9c1e132fba2db83f2d3537
#
_cell.length_a   1.000
_cell.length_b   1.000
_cell.length_c   1.000
_cell.angle_alpha   90.00
_cell.angle_beta   90.00
_cell.angle_gamma   90.00
#
_symmetry.space_group_name_H-M   'P 1'
#
loop_
_entity.id
_entity.type
_entity.pdbx_description
1 polymer ?
#
loop_
_entity_poly.entity_id
_entity_poly.type
_entity_poly.pdbx_seq_one_letter_code
_entity_poly.pdbx_strand_id
1 'polypeptide(L)'
;MGAGQSTDYSGASPEELSYMLAERFATKCFSPLELTHFKDNFFSRTAEQGGIRYWNEKTLSDFLGVPDGSCSGADEAPLDAGPVLFRMVSYLGAFPFQNTLAPSVLTFEAMVKVVVLLTERYGKVLRRGRKDRIKLLFGSLADVGRKNVGKPFETDTADKQSGSEEDPEPCPAKSHAPGFSIDEPANDEYDEDEDDDLALAALESLDAIEVFKHDHRVDRTVYETRISVDTFRRLVMLLLVIAPLKPLEPVKTYTSDLGSERIEAIRKEADSIIAAFRPEESDGGITYRAFARTVSTSLPYLFDPLTALFEHMLFSKNLNLSQRRPSEATPEDSADEKAEEAALAKPVLLPGSFESTILNPTILSHLSFFLPSKAHSMNLFKSGVRLHPVFSTAAHGSSLTSFSHNVLTWQSANLLILQGAPDGNSEEIITIGAYLPQSWKSSSSHSSSSSSDPLPCLFQLSPEHQVLTGNPSPSVQAQANLPASWFSTHTGIAIGCQIPPASRSHHTPPSPHGAASLTIDVNLESAEFRVEPVGHDGVFLPSGTASMEDASVKTRLDLYALEIWGVVPDPELAVSSDAHASAVEVQRAKWDFEAREAERRRNINLKAGAGDSAKESARWLLETAGVIGDHGQYSGGST
;
A
#
# COMPACT_ATOMS: atom_id res chain seq x y z
N MET A 1 -20.94 -1.51 -43.33
CA MET A 1 -20.09 -0.34 -43.48
C MET A 1 -20.69 0.75 -42.60
N GLY A 2 -20.25 0.85 -41.37
CA GLY A 2 -20.60 1.94 -40.46
C GLY A 2 -19.46 2.94 -40.49
N ALA A 3 -19.67 4.08 -41.13
CA ALA A 3 -18.79 5.21 -41.04
C ALA A 3 -18.87 5.75 -39.63
N GLY A 4 -17.82 5.54 -38.83
CA GLY A 4 -17.62 6.24 -37.57
C GLY A 4 -17.45 7.72 -37.88
N GLN A 5 -18.42 8.54 -37.49
CA GLN A 5 -18.26 9.97 -37.47
C GLN A 5 -17.14 10.29 -36.46
N SER A 6 -15.97 10.66 -36.98
CA SER A 6 -14.96 11.39 -36.24
C SER A 6 -15.56 12.76 -35.92
N THR A 7 -16.00 12.95 -34.71
CA THR A 7 -16.36 14.28 -34.20
C THR A 7 -15.05 15.00 -33.89
N ASP A 8 -14.79 16.02 -34.67
CA ASP A 8 -13.63 16.89 -34.53
C ASP A 8 -13.84 17.79 -33.30
N TYR A 9 -13.16 17.47 -32.18
CA TYR A 9 -13.31 18.17 -30.89
C TYR A 9 -12.40 19.40 -30.75
N SER A 10 -11.90 19.95 -31.85
CA SER A 10 -10.96 21.09 -31.87
C SER A 10 -11.48 22.38 -31.20
N GLY A 11 -12.71 22.39 -30.67
CA GLY A 11 -13.32 23.51 -29.96
C GLY A 11 -13.96 23.19 -28.61
N ALA A 12 -13.80 21.96 -28.07
CA ALA A 12 -14.40 21.58 -26.79
C ALA A 12 -13.64 22.23 -25.62
N SER A 13 -14.40 22.72 -24.61
CA SER A 13 -13.79 23.28 -23.41
C SER A 13 -13.15 22.19 -22.52
N PRO A 14 -12.19 22.54 -21.62
CA PRO A 14 -11.63 21.60 -20.66
C PRO A 14 -12.69 20.91 -19.77
N GLU A 15 -13.77 21.63 -19.42
CA GLU A 15 -14.89 21.10 -18.65
C GLU A 15 -15.66 20.04 -19.44
N GLU A 16 -15.94 20.28 -20.72
CA GLU A 16 -16.63 19.33 -21.59
C GLU A 16 -15.80 18.07 -21.79
N LEU A 17 -14.50 18.20 -22.04
CA LEU A 17 -13.58 17.06 -22.18
C LEU A 17 -13.47 16.26 -20.86
N SER A 18 -13.41 16.96 -19.74
CA SER A 18 -13.40 16.35 -18.41
C SER A 18 -14.68 15.55 -18.15
N TYR A 19 -15.83 16.07 -18.55
CA TYR A 19 -17.13 15.39 -18.47
C TYR A 19 -17.17 14.13 -19.36
N MET A 20 -16.76 14.26 -20.61
CA MET A 20 -16.71 13.14 -21.57
C MET A 20 -15.78 12.01 -21.09
N LEU A 21 -14.65 12.35 -20.48
CA LEU A 21 -13.76 11.38 -19.89
C LEU A 21 -14.43 10.63 -18.73
N ALA A 22 -15.14 11.35 -17.85
CA ALA A 22 -15.88 10.74 -16.75
C ALA A 22 -16.95 9.76 -17.26
N GLU A 23 -17.69 10.12 -18.32
CA GLU A 23 -18.68 9.24 -18.94
C GLU A 23 -18.02 7.99 -19.55
N ARG A 24 -16.88 8.16 -20.21
CA ARG A 24 -16.10 7.05 -20.76
C ARG A 24 -15.57 6.12 -19.66
N PHE A 25 -15.09 6.66 -18.56
CA PHE A 25 -14.69 5.89 -17.39
C PHE A 25 -15.88 5.14 -16.78
N ALA A 26 -17.02 5.79 -16.60
CA ALA A 26 -18.23 5.18 -16.06
C ALA A 26 -18.67 3.95 -16.88
N THR A 27 -18.59 4.04 -18.20
CA THR A 27 -19.03 2.97 -19.11
C THR A 27 -18.01 1.84 -19.29
N LYS A 28 -16.70 2.13 -19.21
CA LYS A 28 -15.65 1.15 -19.51
C LYS A 28 -14.97 0.55 -18.30
N CYS A 29 -14.89 1.31 -17.18
CA CYS A 29 -14.14 0.88 -15.99
C CYS A 29 -15.01 0.15 -14.97
N PHE A 30 -16.33 0.34 -14.99
CA PHE A 30 -17.25 -0.28 -14.07
C PHE A 30 -18.19 -1.28 -14.77
N SER A 31 -18.61 -2.31 -14.04
CA SER A 31 -19.73 -3.13 -14.45
C SER A 31 -21.06 -2.34 -14.27
N PRO A 32 -22.14 -2.70 -14.98
CA PRO A 32 -23.44 -2.04 -14.79
C PRO A 32 -23.93 -2.09 -13.34
N LEU A 33 -23.63 -3.18 -12.63
CA LEU A 33 -24.00 -3.38 -11.24
C LEU A 33 -23.20 -2.45 -10.31
N GLU A 34 -21.88 -2.37 -10.46
CA GLU A 34 -21.04 -1.43 -9.71
C GLU A 34 -21.48 0.01 -9.92
N LEU A 35 -21.77 0.38 -11.16
CA LEU A 35 -22.23 1.74 -11.48
C LEU A 35 -23.58 2.05 -10.83
N THR A 36 -24.48 1.06 -10.71
CA THR A 36 -25.76 1.22 -10.01
C THR A 36 -25.54 1.44 -8.52
N HIS A 37 -24.70 0.65 -7.88
CA HIS A 37 -24.33 0.82 -6.47
C HIS A 37 -23.61 2.16 -6.23
N PHE A 38 -22.71 2.55 -7.13
CA PHE A 38 -22.01 3.82 -7.03
C PHE A 38 -22.98 5.00 -7.10
N LYS A 39 -23.90 4.99 -8.05
CA LYS A 39 -24.96 6.02 -8.16
C LYS A 39 -25.80 6.08 -6.89
N ASP A 40 -26.24 4.94 -6.35
CA ASP A 40 -27.02 4.90 -5.13
C ASP A 40 -26.24 5.48 -3.94
N ASN A 41 -24.99 5.07 -3.73
CA ASN A 41 -24.12 5.60 -2.69
C ASN A 41 -23.93 7.11 -2.81
N PHE A 42 -23.71 7.60 -4.02
CA PHE A 42 -23.48 9.02 -4.26
C PHE A 42 -24.75 9.82 -4.03
N PHE A 43 -25.83 9.52 -4.77
CA PHE A 43 -27.05 10.35 -4.76
C PHE A 43 -27.86 10.27 -3.47
N SER A 44 -27.75 9.20 -2.69
CA SER A 44 -28.41 9.10 -1.39
C SER A 44 -27.84 10.04 -0.31
N ARG A 45 -26.65 10.60 -0.54
CA ARG A 45 -25.92 11.44 0.44
C ARG A 45 -25.56 12.82 -0.09
N THR A 46 -26.00 13.18 -1.29
CA THR A 46 -25.63 14.48 -1.90
C THR A 46 -26.25 15.66 -1.17
N ALA A 47 -25.46 16.72 -1.01
CA ALA A 47 -25.98 18.06 -0.82
C ALA A 47 -26.36 18.66 -2.20
N GLU A 48 -27.37 19.52 -2.24
CA GLU A 48 -27.78 20.21 -3.45
C GLU A 48 -27.71 21.73 -3.23
N GLN A 49 -26.98 22.41 -4.13
CA GLN A 49 -26.87 23.85 -4.13
C GLN A 49 -26.89 24.37 -5.57
N GLY A 50 -27.82 25.27 -5.88
CA GLY A 50 -27.95 25.84 -7.22
C GLY A 50 -28.23 24.81 -8.32
N GLY A 51 -28.89 23.69 -8.02
CA GLY A 51 -29.16 22.61 -8.96
C GLY A 51 -28.00 21.63 -9.16
N ILE A 52 -26.85 21.87 -8.52
CA ILE A 52 -25.70 20.98 -8.56
C ILE A 52 -25.73 20.07 -7.33
N ARG A 53 -25.59 18.75 -7.56
CA ARG A 53 -25.48 17.74 -6.51
C ARG A 53 -24.01 17.40 -6.30
N TYR A 54 -23.55 17.51 -5.05
CA TYR A 54 -22.15 17.32 -4.72
C TYR A 54 -21.96 16.73 -3.32
N TRP A 55 -20.75 16.22 -3.05
CA TRP A 55 -20.30 15.83 -1.73
C TRP A 55 -19.40 16.90 -1.14
N ASN A 56 -19.62 17.23 0.12
CA ASN A 56 -18.73 18.06 0.92
C ASN A 56 -17.75 17.18 1.71
N GLU A 57 -16.80 17.79 2.40
CA GLU A 57 -15.78 17.13 3.22
C GLU A 57 -16.39 16.19 4.25
N LYS A 58 -17.40 16.65 4.99
CA LYS A 58 -18.07 15.84 5.99
C LYS A 58 -18.75 14.63 5.39
N THR A 59 -19.45 14.78 4.27
CA THR A 59 -20.13 13.67 3.58
C THR A 59 -19.12 12.60 3.14
N LEU A 60 -17.97 13.03 2.62
CA LEU A 60 -16.91 12.12 2.20
C LEU A 60 -16.32 11.35 3.40
N SER A 61 -15.97 12.07 4.48
CA SER A 61 -15.40 11.48 5.69
C SER A 61 -16.36 10.52 6.38
N ASP A 62 -17.63 10.91 6.51
CA ASP A 62 -18.70 10.08 7.09
C ASP A 62 -18.94 8.80 6.27
N PHE A 63 -18.92 8.90 4.94
CA PHE A 63 -19.08 7.75 4.06
C PHE A 63 -17.91 6.77 4.16
N LEU A 64 -16.68 7.29 4.09
CA LEU A 64 -15.48 6.48 4.18
C LEU A 64 -15.20 5.97 5.61
N GLY A 65 -15.90 6.52 6.61
CA GLY A 65 -15.67 6.19 8.02
C GLY A 65 -14.31 6.65 8.55
N VAL A 66 -13.77 7.70 7.93
CA VAL A 66 -12.47 8.28 8.29
C VAL A 66 -12.70 9.38 9.35
N PRO A 67 -11.94 9.38 10.46
CA PRO A 67 -12.02 10.46 11.44
C PRO A 67 -11.63 11.81 10.82
N ASP A 68 -12.45 12.83 11.08
CA ASP A 68 -12.27 14.19 10.57
C ASP A 68 -11.81 15.19 11.64
N GLY A 69 -11.49 14.70 12.85
CA GLY A 69 -11.08 15.55 13.96
C GLY A 69 -12.21 16.36 14.62
N SER A 70 -13.43 16.34 14.06
CA SER A 70 -14.53 17.16 14.54
C SER A 70 -15.13 16.70 15.89
N CYS A 71 -14.84 15.46 16.29
CA CYS A 71 -15.42 14.82 17.48
C CYS A 71 -14.48 14.83 18.70
N SER A 72 -13.26 15.30 18.58
CA SER A 72 -12.26 15.31 19.65
C SER A 72 -12.17 16.67 20.31
N GLY A 73 -12.13 16.70 21.66
CA GLY A 73 -11.79 17.92 22.38
C GLY A 73 -10.39 18.42 21.95
N ALA A 74 -10.11 19.70 22.14
CA ALA A 74 -9.02 20.45 21.53
C ALA A 74 -7.59 19.87 21.64
N ASP A 75 -7.37 18.82 22.42
CA ASP A 75 -6.04 18.23 22.65
C ASP A 75 -5.79 16.84 22.03
N GLU A 76 -6.81 16.19 21.46
CA GLU A 76 -6.68 14.83 20.95
C GLU A 76 -7.49 14.60 19.65
N ALA A 77 -7.05 15.18 18.53
CA ALA A 77 -7.52 14.76 17.22
C ALA A 77 -6.60 13.64 16.67
N PRO A 78 -6.94 12.36 16.92
CA PRO A 78 -5.98 11.28 16.67
C PRO A 78 -5.65 11.04 15.21
N LEU A 79 -6.60 11.23 14.30
CA LEU A 79 -6.44 10.99 12.87
C LEU A 79 -7.28 12.01 12.07
N ASP A 80 -6.80 13.24 12.00
CA ASP A 80 -7.43 14.30 11.20
C ASP A 80 -7.06 14.16 9.71
N ALA A 81 -7.44 13.02 9.10
CA ALA A 81 -7.14 12.71 7.70
C ALA A 81 -8.26 13.11 6.73
N GLY A 82 -9.46 13.40 7.23
CA GLY A 82 -10.62 13.81 6.42
C GLY A 82 -10.34 14.99 5.50
N PRO A 83 -9.83 16.13 6.02
CA PRO A 83 -9.48 17.30 5.21
C PRO A 83 -8.41 17.00 4.16
N VAL A 84 -7.43 16.14 4.48
CA VAL A 84 -6.36 15.73 3.54
C VAL A 84 -6.97 14.92 2.40
N LEU A 85 -7.80 13.92 2.70
CA LEU A 85 -8.49 13.12 1.69
C LEU A 85 -9.43 13.97 0.83
N PHE A 86 -10.17 14.90 1.42
CA PHE A 86 -11.06 15.78 0.68
C PHE A 86 -10.30 16.64 -0.33
N ARG A 87 -9.19 17.24 0.08
CA ARG A 87 -8.32 18.01 -0.82
C ARG A 87 -7.75 17.14 -1.94
N MET A 88 -7.27 15.94 -1.59
CA MET A 88 -6.74 14.98 -2.54
C MET A 88 -7.79 14.59 -3.59
N VAL A 89 -9.00 14.24 -3.15
CA VAL A 89 -10.13 13.85 -4.01
C VAL A 89 -10.58 15.02 -4.89
N SER A 90 -10.63 16.23 -4.35
CA SER A 90 -11.00 17.44 -5.09
C SER A 90 -10.00 17.77 -6.20
N TYR A 91 -8.70 17.53 -5.97
CA TYR A 91 -7.68 17.68 -6.99
C TYR A 91 -7.78 16.60 -8.09
N LEU A 92 -7.90 15.33 -7.69
CA LEU A 92 -8.02 14.21 -8.63
C LEU A 92 -9.33 14.28 -9.46
N GLY A 93 -10.39 14.84 -8.90
CA GLY A 93 -11.66 15.07 -9.60
C GLY A 93 -11.54 16.03 -10.78
N ALA A 94 -10.53 16.90 -10.80
CA ALA A 94 -10.25 17.81 -11.92
C ALA A 94 -9.51 17.15 -13.09
N PHE A 95 -9.07 15.89 -12.95
CA PHE A 95 -8.32 15.17 -14.00
C PHE A 95 -9.04 15.21 -15.37
N PRO A 96 -8.35 15.42 -16.51
CA PRO A 96 -6.90 15.60 -16.68
C PRO A 96 -6.42 17.07 -16.61
N PHE A 97 -7.27 18.01 -16.27
CA PHE A 97 -7.01 19.45 -16.26
C PHE A 97 -6.87 20.02 -14.85
N GLN A 98 -5.99 19.43 -14.01
CA GLN A 98 -5.84 19.83 -12.61
C GLN A 98 -5.39 21.29 -12.45
N ASN A 99 -4.58 21.80 -13.38
CA ASN A 99 -4.03 23.14 -13.31
C ASN A 99 -5.08 24.24 -13.50
N THR A 100 -6.15 23.93 -14.23
CA THR A 100 -7.22 24.88 -14.56
C THR A 100 -8.52 24.61 -13.78
N LEU A 101 -8.82 23.34 -13.48
CA LEU A 101 -10.09 22.94 -12.88
C LEU A 101 -9.99 22.53 -11.39
N ALA A 102 -8.78 22.40 -10.84
CA ALA A 102 -8.65 22.10 -9.41
C ALA A 102 -8.66 23.39 -8.56
N PRO A 103 -9.29 23.35 -7.35
CA PRO A 103 -10.04 22.25 -6.76
C PRO A 103 -11.42 22.07 -7.41
N SER A 104 -11.77 20.84 -7.79
CA SER A 104 -13.08 20.56 -8.38
C SER A 104 -14.15 20.34 -7.32
N VAL A 105 -15.39 20.74 -7.64
CA VAL A 105 -16.56 20.35 -6.85
C VAL A 105 -16.77 18.85 -7.03
N LEU A 106 -16.98 18.12 -5.93
CA LEU A 106 -17.15 16.67 -5.97
C LEU A 106 -18.54 16.27 -6.47
N THR A 107 -18.79 16.48 -7.76
CA THR A 107 -19.95 15.96 -8.48
C THR A 107 -19.80 14.45 -8.72
N PHE A 108 -20.83 13.80 -9.24
CA PHE A 108 -20.75 12.38 -9.60
C PHE A 108 -19.64 12.09 -10.60
N GLU A 109 -19.49 12.95 -11.61
CA GLU A 109 -18.49 12.83 -12.65
C GLU A 109 -17.06 12.99 -12.09
N ALA A 110 -16.87 13.94 -11.17
CA ALA A 110 -15.60 14.09 -10.45
C ALA A 110 -15.29 12.83 -9.64
N MET A 111 -16.26 12.29 -8.90
CA MET A 111 -16.09 11.07 -8.11
C MET A 111 -15.82 9.82 -8.96
N VAL A 112 -16.41 9.72 -10.16
CA VAL A 112 -16.11 8.64 -11.12
C VAL A 112 -14.63 8.65 -11.46
N LYS A 113 -14.05 9.81 -11.79
CA LYS A 113 -12.62 9.93 -12.10
C LYS A 113 -11.75 9.57 -10.91
N VAL A 114 -12.09 10.07 -9.72
CA VAL A 114 -11.38 9.76 -8.47
C VAL A 114 -11.33 8.25 -8.21
N VAL A 115 -12.49 7.59 -8.26
CA VAL A 115 -12.56 6.14 -7.99
C VAL A 115 -11.76 5.36 -9.02
N VAL A 116 -11.84 5.71 -10.31
CA VAL A 116 -11.05 5.06 -11.37
C VAL A 116 -9.55 5.23 -11.15
N LEU A 117 -9.09 6.42 -10.77
CA LEU A 117 -7.68 6.70 -10.52
C LEU A 117 -7.16 6.01 -9.26
N LEU A 118 -7.90 6.05 -8.16
CA LEU A 118 -7.47 5.46 -6.88
C LEU A 118 -7.60 3.94 -6.84
N THR A 119 -8.53 3.35 -7.61
CA THR A 119 -8.65 1.90 -7.74
C THR A 119 -7.88 1.30 -8.93
N GLU A 120 -7.05 2.10 -9.61
CA GLU A 120 -6.21 1.70 -10.76
C GLU A 120 -6.99 1.07 -11.94
N ARG A 121 -8.29 1.38 -12.09
CA ARG A 121 -9.14 0.81 -13.14
C ARG A 121 -8.99 1.50 -14.49
N TYR A 122 -8.22 2.59 -14.57
CA TYR A 122 -7.99 3.36 -15.80
C TYR A 122 -7.31 2.56 -16.91
N GLY A 123 -6.59 1.48 -16.60
CA GLY A 123 -5.95 0.61 -17.59
C GLY A 123 -6.90 0.01 -18.64
N LYS A 124 -8.22 0.00 -18.39
CA LYS A 124 -9.24 -0.42 -19.37
C LYS A 124 -9.47 0.63 -20.48
N VAL A 125 -9.14 1.88 -20.23
CA VAL A 125 -9.33 3.01 -21.14
C VAL A 125 -8.00 3.58 -21.61
N LEU A 126 -7.06 3.76 -20.68
CA LEU A 126 -5.76 4.36 -20.90
C LEU A 126 -4.73 3.24 -21.12
N ARG A 127 -4.04 3.28 -22.27
CA ARG A 127 -3.13 2.20 -22.68
C ARG A 127 -1.73 2.29 -22.08
N ARG A 128 -1.43 3.37 -21.34
CA ARG A 128 -0.10 3.68 -20.80
C ARG A 128 -0.01 3.46 -19.27
N GLY A 129 1.18 3.42 -18.77
CA GLY A 129 1.60 2.69 -17.58
C GLY A 129 1.37 3.32 -16.21
N ARG A 130 1.86 2.62 -15.20
CA ARG A 130 1.69 2.87 -13.77
C ARG A 130 2.45 4.10 -13.22
N LYS A 131 3.45 4.61 -13.95
CA LYS A 131 4.38 5.63 -13.42
C LYS A 131 3.69 6.97 -13.12
N ASP A 132 2.71 7.32 -13.91
CA ASP A 132 2.08 8.64 -13.90
C ASP A 132 1.12 8.88 -12.74
N ARG A 133 0.70 7.80 -12.05
CA ARG A 133 -0.10 7.89 -10.83
C ARG A 133 0.66 8.59 -9.70
N ILE A 134 1.99 8.41 -9.63
CA ILE A 134 2.82 9.01 -8.57
C ILE A 134 2.77 10.54 -8.66
N LYS A 135 2.85 11.10 -9.87
CA LYS A 135 2.73 12.56 -10.11
C LYS A 135 1.36 13.09 -9.67
N LEU A 136 0.28 12.38 -10.04
CA LEU A 136 -1.07 12.75 -9.64
C LEU A 136 -1.27 12.68 -8.11
N LEU A 137 -0.74 11.65 -7.46
CA LEU A 137 -0.80 11.52 -6.01
C LEU A 137 -0.01 12.64 -5.33
N PHE A 138 1.20 12.93 -5.77
CA PHE A 138 1.98 14.05 -5.27
C PHE A 138 1.23 15.37 -5.42
N GLY A 139 0.77 15.69 -6.63
CA GLY A 139 0.03 16.92 -6.92
C GLY A 139 -1.24 17.06 -6.07
N SER A 140 -1.91 15.94 -5.73
CA SER A 140 -3.10 15.96 -4.88
C SER A 140 -2.80 16.29 -3.42
N LEU A 141 -1.58 16.01 -2.96
CA LEU A 141 -1.12 16.22 -1.59
C LEU A 141 -0.35 17.53 -1.40
N ALA A 142 0.25 18.07 -2.48
CA ALA A 142 1.05 19.28 -2.43
C ALA A 142 0.24 20.46 -1.91
N ASP A 143 0.74 21.12 -0.86
CA ASP A 143 0.06 22.22 -0.17
C ASP A 143 0.96 23.46 0.04
N VAL A 144 2.25 23.33 -0.15
CA VAL A 144 3.23 24.41 -0.05
C VAL A 144 3.65 24.87 -1.45
N GLY A 145 3.79 26.17 -1.68
CA GLY A 145 4.21 26.74 -2.97
C GLY A 145 3.12 26.80 -4.04
N ARG A 146 1.92 26.29 -3.78
CA ARG A 146 0.80 26.34 -4.72
C ARG A 146 0.26 27.76 -4.82
N LYS A 147 0.45 28.43 -5.96
CA LYS A 147 -0.19 29.71 -6.23
C LYS A 147 -1.69 29.51 -6.26
N ASN A 148 -2.45 30.14 -5.36
CA ASN A 148 -3.90 30.11 -5.38
C ASN A 148 -4.42 30.78 -6.65
N VAL A 149 -4.79 29.99 -7.64
CA VAL A 149 -5.46 30.43 -8.87
C VAL A 149 -6.94 30.72 -8.61
N GLY A 150 -7.32 31.21 -7.46
CA GLY A 150 -8.71 31.35 -7.08
C GLY A 150 -9.08 32.50 -6.16
N LYS A 151 -8.25 33.56 -6.04
CA LYS A 151 -8.75 34.79 -5.47
C LYS A 151 -9.39 35.62 -6.60
N PRO A 152 -10.68 35.98 -6.51
CA PRO A 152 -11.24 37.02 -7.36
C PRO A 152 -10.39 38.27 -7.16
N PHE A 153 -10.03 38.91 -8.26
CA PHE A 153 -9.37 40.20 -8.30
C PHE A 153 -10.24 41.19 -7.50
N GLU A 154 -9.91 41.43 -6.23
CA GLU A 154 -10.43 42.57 -5.51
C GLU A 154 -9.82 43.79 -6.16
N THR A 155 -10.64 44.48 -6.90
CA THR A 155 -10.34 45.83 -7.42
C THR A 155 -10.20 46.75 -6.22
N ASP A 156 -8.99 47.00 -5.77
CA ASP A 156 -8.66 48.10 -4.89
C ASP A 156 -8.87 49.41 -5.68
N THR A 157 -10.10 49.91 -5.54
CA THR A 157 -10.39 51.31 -5.77
C THR A 157 -10.25 51.99 -4.42
N ALA A 158 -9.10 52.64 -4.14
CA ALA A 158 -9.11 53.86 -3.35
C ALA A 158 -7.71 54.45 -3.22
N ASP A 159 -7.71 55.69 -3.57
CA ASP A 159 -6.92 56.82 -3.03
C ASP A 159 -5.51 57.07 -3.56
N LYS A 160 -5.55 57.94 -4.55
CA LYS A 160 -4.45 58.86 -4.85
C LYS A 160 -4.28 59.87 -3.74
N GLN A 161 -3.09 59.90 -3.12
CA GLN A 161 -2.55 61.15 -2.61
C GLN A 161 -1.04 61.17 -2.78
N SER A 162 -0.63 62.02 -3.70
CA SER A 162 0.51 62.92 -3.81
C SER A 162 1.77 62.66 -2.99
N GLY A 163 2.91 62.60 -3.66
CA GLY A 163 4.18 63.04 -3.09
C GLY A 163 5.43 62.52 -3.77
N SER A 164 6.03 63.43 -4.56
CA SER A 164 7.44 63.54 -4.94
C SER A 164 8.06 62.59 -5.96
N GLU A 165 8.39 63.25 -7.03
CA GLU A 165 9.29 62.86 -8.11
C GLU A 165 10.70 62.55 -7.58
N GLU A 166 11.21 61.34 -7.91
CA GLU A 166 12.65 61.09 -8.08
C GLU A 166 12.79 60.17 -9.29
N ASP A 167 13.49 60.66 -10.32
CA ASP A 167 13.80 59.94 -11.55
C ASP A 167 14.64 58.69 -11.30
N PRO A 168 14.32 57.53 -11.84
CA PRO A 168 15.26 56.41 -11.90
C PRO A 168 16.12 56.53 -13.16
N GLU A 169 17.43 56.53 -12.95
CA GLU A 169 18.44 56.43 -14.00
C GLU A 169 18.19 55.24 -14.94
N PRO A 170 18.45 55.38 -16.24
CA PRO A 170 18.24 54.29 -17.18
C PRO A 170 19.34 53.23 -17.06
N CYS A 171 18.96 51.97 -16.71
CA CYS A 171 19.82 50.83 -16.87
C CYS A 171 20.22 50.62 -18.34
N PRO A 172 21.51 50.35 -18.64
CA PRO A 172 21.99 50.20 -20.01
C PRO A 172 21.36 48.96 -20.67
N ALA A 173 20.66 49.17 -21.77
CA ALA A 173 20.16 48.11 -22.62
C ALA A 173 21.33 47.24 -23.12
N LYS A 174 21.35 45.96 -22.75
CA LYS A 174 22.22 44.95 -23.37
C LYS A 174 21.71 44.71 -24.78
N SER A 175 22.40 45.31 -25.78
CA SER A 175 22.19 44.99 -27.17
C SER A 175 22.70 43.59 -27.46
N HIS A 176 21.79 42.64 -27.62
CA HIS A 176 22.13 41.35 -28.21
C HIS A 176 22.12 41.50 -29.73
N ALA A 177 23.25 41.27 -30.35
CA ALA A 177 23.35 41.12 -31.79
C ALA A 177 22.48 39.93 -32.24
N PRO A 178 21.69 40.04 -33.32
CA PRO A 178 20.90 38.92 -33.80
C PRO A 178 21.85 37.90 -34.45
N GLY A 179 21.95 36.69 -33.87
CA GLY A 179 22.57 35.61 -34.60
C GLY A 179 23.36 34.54 -33.83
N PHE A 180 23.44 34.57 -32.51
CA PHE A 180 23.99 33.44 -31.77
C PHE A 180 23.19 33.22 -30.47
N SER A 181 22.23 32.30 -30.53
CA SER A 181 21.77 31.58 -29.36
C SER A 181 22.87 30.58 -29.02
N ILE A 182 23.62 30.83 -27.93
CA ILE A 182 24.37 29.77 -27.30
C ILE A 182 23.28 28.95 -26.61
N ASP A 183 23.03 27.74 -27.11
CA ASP A 183 22.28 26.75 -26.39
C ASP A 183 22.98 26.60 -25.03
N GLU A 184 22.33 27.08 -23.97
CA GLU A 184 22.65 26.63 -22.65
C GLU A 184 22.57 25.11 -22.71
N PRO A 185 23.57 24.36 -22.17
CA PRO A 185 23.49 22.92 -22.16
C PRO A 185 22.15 22.57 -21.55
N ALA A 186 21.31 21.91 -22.33
CA ALA A 186 20.04 21.37 -21.85
C ALA A 186 20.39 20.64 -20.57
N ASN A 187 19.79 21.06 -19.48
CA ASN A 187 19.93 20.38 -18.22
C ASN A 187 19.19 19.06 -18.42
N ASP A 188 19.91 18.01 -18.84
CA ASP A 188 19.41 16.65 -19.09
C ASP A 188 18.81 15.99 -17.82
N GLU A 189 18.62 16.76 -16.74
CA GLU A 189 18.03 16.31 -15.48
C GLU A 189 16.49 16.27 -15.49
N TYR A 190 15.83 16.83 -16.50
CA TYR A 190 14.38 16.79 -16.62
C TYR A 190 14.02 16.01 -17.88
N ASP A 191 13.76 14.73 -17.75
CA ASP A 191 13.06 13.92 -18.75
C ASP A 191 11.60 14.42 -18.80
N GLU A 192 11.38 15.55 -19.50
CA GLU A 192 10.07 16.20 -19.66
C GLU A 192 9.06 15.30 -20.38
N ASP A 193 9.54 14.29 -21.11
CA ASP A 193 8.70 13.42 -21.94
C ASP A 193 8.06 12.23 -21.20
N GLU A 194 8.55 11.87 -20.00
CA GLU A 194 8.00 10.72 -19.25
C GLU A 194 6.82 11.09 -18.34
N ASP A 195 6.64 12.36 -17.99
CA ASP A 195 5.78 12.76 -16.87
C ASP A 195 4.31 13.04 -17.23
N ASP A 196 3.99 13.26 -18.51
CA ASP A 196 2.64 13.64 -18.94
C ASP A 196 1.79 12.50 -19.50
N ASP A 197 2.29 11.28 -19.42
CA ASP A 197 1.73 10.13 -20.12
C ASP A 197 0.27 9.81 -19.76
N LEU A 198 -0.15 9.96 -18.52
CA LEU A 198 -1.52 9.60 -18.14
C LEU A 198 -2.56 10.64 -18.59
N ALA A 199 -2.27 11.92 -18.42
CA ALA A 199 -3.12 13.00 -18.90
C ALA A 199 -3.17 13.01 -20.44
N LEU A 200 -2.02 12.84 -21.08
CA LEU A 200 -1.92 12.70 -22.53
C LEU A 200 -2.70 11.48 -23.04
N ALA A 201 -2.57 10.33 -22.40
CA ALA A 201 -3.34 9.13 -22.74
C ALA A 201 -4.86 9.33 -22.55
N ALA A 202 -5.27 10.12 -21.56
CA ALA A 202 -6.67 10.48 -21.36
C ALA A 202 -7.20 11.31 -22.53
N LEU A 203 -6.46 12.34 -22.97
CA LEU A 203 -6.81 13.18 -24.09
C LEU A 203 -6.72 12.44 -25.43
N GLU A 204 -5.74 11.56 -25.61
CA GLU A 204 -5.66 10.65 -26.75
C GLU A 204 -6.89 9.76 -26.84
N SER A 205 -7.37 9.26 -25.71
CA SER A 205 -8.59 8.46 -25.65
C SER A 205 -9.84 9.22 -26.13
N LEU A 206 -9.82 10.55 -26.10
CA LEU A 206 -10.90 11.44 -26.53
C LEU A 206 -10.64 12.10 -27.89
N ASP A 207 -9.54 11.74 -28.57
CA ASP A 207 -9.08 12.40 -29.82
C ASP A 207 -8.86 13.92 -29.66
N ALA A 208 -8.45 14.37 -28.46
CA ALA A 208 -8.35 15.78 -28.07
C ALA A 208 -6.91 16.23 -27.73
N ILE A 209 -5.89 15.60 -28.32
CA ILE A 209 -4.46 15.87 -28.04
C ILE A 209 -4.07 17.34 -28.30
N GLU A 210 -4.72 17.99 -29.26
CA GLU A 210 -4.37 19.36 -29.61
C GLU A 210 -4.65 20.37 -28.49
N VAL A 211 -5.62 20.09 -27.63
CA VAL A 211 -5.94 20.94 -26.47
C VAL A 211 -4.78 20.95 -25.46
N PHE A 212 -4.07 19.84 -25.34
CA PHE A 212 -2.95 19.70 -24.41
C PHE A 212 -1.71 20.49 -24.85
N LYS A 213 -1.46 20.61 -26.15
CA LYS A 213 -0.30 21.36 -26.68
C LYS A 213 -0.29 22.83 -26.27
N HIS A 214 -1.45 23.41 -25.95
CA HIS A 214 -1.55 24.80 -25.48
C HIS A 214 -1.31 24.95 -23.96
N ASP A 215 -1.41 23.87 -23.18
CA ASP A 215 -1.36 23.93 -21.71
C ASP A 215 0.02 23.54 -21.12
N HIS A 216 0.98 23.13 -21.99
CA HIS A 216 2.33 22.69 -21.59
C HIS A 216 3.14 23.68 -20.73
N ARG A 217 2.73 24.94 -20.65
CA ARG A 217 3.42 25.95 -19.82
C ARG A 217 3.22 25.77 -18.31
N VAL A 218 2.38 24.86 -17.89
CA VAL A 218 1.86 24.84 -16.51
C VAL A 218 2.47 23.72 -15.66
N ASP A 219 3.11 22.71 -16.25
CA ASP A 219 3.61 21.53 -15.53
C ASP A 219 4.84 21.76 -14.64
N ARG A 220 5.53 22.88 -14.80
CA ARG A 220 6.60 23.30 -13.88
C ARG A 220 6.14 23.50 -12.43
N THR A 221 4.84 23.64 -12.21
CA THR A 221 4.27 23.85 -10.87
C THR A 221 4.43 22.64 -9.94
N VAL A 222 4.49 21.41 -10.45
CA VAL A 222 4.67 20.20 -9.64
C VAL A 222 6.07 20.17 -9.00
N TYR A 223 7.09 20.59 -9.71
CA TYR A 223 8.47 20.64 -9.21
C TYR A 223 8.72 21.79 -8.23
N GLU A 224 7.91 22.86 -8.31
CA GLU A 224 7.99 24.01 -7.41
C GLU A 224 7.18 23.80 -6.11
N THR A 225 6.26 22.83 -6.09
CA THR A 225 5.40 22.57 -4.95
C THR A 225 6.02 21.55 -3.99
N ARG A 226 5.54 21.53 -2.76
CA ARG A 226 5.98 20.64 -1.70
C ARG A 226 4.76 20.06 -0.99
N ILE A 227 4.93 18.87 -0.42
CA ILE A 227 3.97 18.31 0.54
C ILE A 227 4.48 18.65 1.94
N SER A 228 3.67 19.32 2.76
CA SER A 228 4.03 19.58 4.15
C SER A 228 4.11 18.26 4.94
N VAL A 229 5.06 18.20 5.87
CA VAL A 229 5.26 17.01 6.73
C VAL A 229 3.98 16.67 7.49
N ASP A 230 3.25 17.69 7.98
CA ASP A 230 2.01 17.47 8.74
C ASP A 230 0.90 16.85 7.89
N THR A 231 0.68 17.38 6.69
CA THR A 231 -0.29 16.81 5.73
C THR A 231 0.05 15.35 5.40
N PHE A 232 1.31 15.07 5.12
CA PHE A 232 1.73 13.73 4.78
C PHE A 232 1.63 12.78 5.97
N ARG A 233 1.99 13.23 7.18
CA ARG A 233 1.85 12.47 8.42
C ARG A 233 0.41 12.00 8.66
N ARG A 234 -0.58 12.90 8.54
CA ARG A 234 -1.99 12.56 8.70
C ARG A 234 -2.43 11.48 7.72
N LEU A 235 -2.00 11.57 6.46
CA LEU A 235 -2.29 10.55 5.48
C LEU A 235 -1.59 9.22 5.81
N VAL A 236 -0.29 9.22 6.10
CA VAL A 236 0.47 7.99 6.40
C VAL A 236 -0.06 7.29 7.64
N MET A 237 -0.43 8.04 8.69
CA MET A 237 -1.10 7.47 9.87
C MET A 237 -2.40 6.77 9.49
N LEU A 238 -3.23 7.37 8.64
CA LEU A 238 -4.45 6.71 8.13
C LEU A 238 -4.10 5.45 7.34
N LEU A 239 -3.12 5.52 6.42
CA LEU A 239 -2.71 4.37 5.61
C LEU A 239 -2.21 3.21 6.47
N LEU A 240 -1.47 3.48 7.56
CA LEU A 240 -1.05 2.46 8.53
C LEU A 240 -2.24 1.79 9.23
N VAL A 241 -3.27 2.55 9.58
CA VAL A 241 -4.48 2.01 10.23
C VAL A 241 -5.29 1.15 9.27
N ILE A 242 -5.46 1.58 8.03
CA ILE A 242 -6.30 0.90 7.04
C ILE A 242 -5.53 -0.07 6.12
N ALA A 243 -4.22 -0.26 6.35
CA ALA A 243 -3.43 -1.18 5.53
C ALA A 243 -4.03 -2.61 5.42
N PRO A 244 -4.56 -3.22 6.49
CA PRO A 244 -5.19 -4.53 6.44
C PRO A 244 -6.62 -4.52 5.89
N LEU A 245 -7.17 -3.36 5.53
CA LEU A 245 -8.55 -3.21 5.05
C LEU A 245 -8.81 -4.07 3.83
N LYS A 246 -9.80 -4.95 3.93
CA LYS A 246 -10.27 -5.75 2.81
C LYS A 246 -11.37 -5.00 2.05
N PRO A 247 -11.58 -5.30 0.76
CA PRO A 247 -12.69 -4.75 0.01
C PRO A 247 -14.01 -4.95 0.76
N LEU A 248 -14.79 -3.87 0.90
CA LEU A 248 -16.12 -3.83 1.53
C LEU A 248 -16.16 -4.05 3.06
N GLU A 249 -15.03 -4.19 3.70
CA GLU A 249 -14.94 -4.26 5.16
C GLU A 249 -15.10 -2.86 5.79
N PRO A 250 -15.88 -2.70 6.87
CA PRO A 250 -16.09 -1.37 7.45
C PRO A 250 -14.79 -0.77 8.00
N VAL A 251 -14.43 0.42 7.58
CA VAL A 251 -13.24 1.14 8.07
C VAL A 251 -13.30 1.36 9.58
N LYS A 252 -14.49 1.54 10.13
CA LYS A 252 -14.73 1.69 11.57
C LYS A 252 -14.17 0.54 12.41
N THR A 253 -14.05 -0.66 11.86
CA THR A 253 -13.43 -1.82 12.52
C THR A 253 -11.99 -1.52 12.94
N TYR A 254 -11.29 -0.72 12.16
CA TYR A 254 -9.88 -0.37 12.38
C TYR A 254 -9.70 0.97 13.12
N THR A 255 -10.68 1.87 13.05
CA THR A 255 -10.60 3.22 13.62
C THR A 255 -11.35 3.36 14.96
N SER A 256 -12.15 2.38 15.38
CA SER A 256 -12.93 2.44 16.61
C SER A 256 -12.11 2.27 17.90
N ASP A 257 -10.96 1.59 17.82
CA ASP A 257 -10.11 1.27 18.95
C ASP A 257 -8.74 1.94 18.84
N LEU A 258 -8.75 3.27 18.75
CA LEU A 258 -7.55 4.09 18.68
C LEU A 258 -7.30 4.75 20.05
N GLY A 259 -6.80 3.98 21.01
CA GLY A 259 -6.30 4.54 22.28
C GLY A 259 -5.04 5.39 22.08
N SER A 260 -4.74 6.27 23.05
CA SER A 260 -3.60 7.19 22.99
C SER A 260 -2.26 6.49 22.71
N GLU A 261 -2.01 5.35 23.34
CA GLU A 261 -0.79 4.56 23.16
C GLU A 261 -0.66 4.02 21.72
N ARG A 262 -1.76 3.52 21.15
CA ARG A 262 -1.78 3.03 19.76
C ARG A 262 -1.55 4.15 18.76
N ILE A 263 -2.14 5.33 19.01
CA ILE A 263 -1.94 6.51 18.15
C ILE A 263 -0.49 6.98 18.19
N GLU A 264 0.14 6.98 19.36
CA GLU A 264 1.54 7.35 19.49
C GLU A 264 2.46 6.36 18.76
N ALA A 265 2.19 5.06 18.86
CA ALA A 265 2.90 4.04 18.09
C ALA A 265 2.73 4.24 16.57
N ILE A 266 1.49 4.53 16.09
CA ILE A 266 1.23 4.82 14.68
C ILE A 266 1.96 6.09 14.24
N ARG A 267 1.99 7.14 15.06
CA ARG A 267 2.71 8.39 14.77
C ARG A 267 4.20 8.15 14.65
N LYS A 268 4.80 7.38 15.56
CA LYS A 268 6.22 7.03 15.53
C LYS A 268 6.60 6.28 14.24
N GLU A 269 5.78 5.30 13.84
CA GLU A 269 5.98 4.58 12.57
C GLU A 269 5.78 5.50 11.35
N ALA A 270 4.79 6.41 11.39
CA ALA A 270 4.59 7.38 10.34
C ALA A 270 5.78 8.34 10.21
N ASP A 271 6.34 8.80 11.32
CA ASP A 271 7.51 9.68 11.32
C ASP A 271 8.75 8.97 10.75
N SER A 272 8.94 7.68 11.05
CA SER A 272 9.99 6.86 10.43
C SER A 272 9.82 6.73 8.91
N ILE A 273 8.59 6.51 8.43
CA ILE A 273 8.28 6.49 7.00
C ILE A 273 8.57 7.85 6.35
N ILE A 274 8.17 8.94 7.00
CA ILE A 274 8.36 10.31 6.49
C ILE A 274 9.85 10.66 6.41
N ALA A 275 10.66 10.23 7.37
CA ALA A 275 12.10 10.46 7.35
C ALA A 275 12.76 9.92 6.08
N ALA A 276 12.28 8.79 5.53
CA ALA A 276 12.77 8.23 4.26
C ALA A 276 12.57 9.14 3.05
N PHE A 277 11.60 10.07 3.12
CA PHE A 277 11.37 11.07 2.06
C PHE A 277 12.30 12.27 2.15
N ARG A 278 13.14 12.36 3.20
CA ARG A 278 14.14 13.41 3.40
C ARG A 278 13.56 14.82 3.22
N PRO A 279 12.57 15.22 4.04
CA PRO A 279 11.98 16.55 3.93
C PRO A 279 13.04 17.63 4.10
N GLU A 280 13.00 18.68 3.27
CA GLU A 280 13.94 19.78 3.34
C GLU A 280 13.75 20.59 4.63
N GLU A 281 14.83 20.82 5.38
CA GLU A 281 14.81 21.56 6.65
C GLU A 281 14.41 23.02 6.47
N SER A 282 14.77 23.65 5.33
CA SER A 282 14.53 25.06 5.06
C SER A 282 13.06 25.41 4.84
N ASP A 283 12.31 24.54 4.13
CA ASP A 283 10.91 24.77 3.75
C ASP A 283 9.95 23.75 4.37
N GLY A 284 10.46 22.78 5.13
CA GLY A 284 9.67 21.80 5.88
C GLY A 284 8.81 20.89 5.01
N GLY A 285 9.17 20.65 3.73
CA GLY A 285 8.35 19.95 2.80
C GLY A 285 9.07 18.87 1.99
N ILE A 286 8.28 17.92 1.46
CA ILE A 286 8.76 16.82 0.62
C ILE A 286 8.67 17.27 -0.83
N THR A 287 9.78 17.17 -1.59
CA THR A 287 9.84 17.47 -3.01
C THR A 287 9.27 16.33 -3.85
N TYR A 288 8.82 16.62 -5.08
CA TYR A 288 8.34 15.59 -6.00
C TYR A 288 9.41 14.52 -6.28
N ARG A 289 10.66 14.92 -6.49
CA ARG A 289 11.77 14.00 -6.77
C ARG A 289 11.99 13.00 -5.62
N ALA A 290 12.03 13.51 -4.38
CA ALA A 290 12.15 12.66 -3.19
C ALA A 290 10.95 11.72 -3.05
N PHE A 291 9.73 12.25 -3.24
CA PHE A 291 8.50 11.50 -3.17
C PHE A 291 8.44 10.37 -4.21
N ALA A 292 8.65 10.69 -5.49
CA ALA A 292 8.60 9.71 -6.57
C ALA A 292 9.66 8.61 -6.40
N ARG A 293 10.88 8.99 -6.01
CA ARG A 293 11.98 8.06 -5.75
C ARG A 293 11.64 7.11 -4.60
N THR A 294 11.23 7.63 -3.45
CA THR A 294 10.93 6.82 -2.27
C THR A 294 9.75 5.89 -2.50
N VAL A 295 8.65 6.39 -3.08
CA VAL A 295 7.48 5.55 -3.40
C VAL A 295 7.82 4.45 -4.39
N SER A 296 8.62 4.73 -5.42
CA SER A 296 8.94 3.70 -6.42
C SER A 296 9.96 2.66 -5.95
N THR A 297 10.87 3.01 -5.05
CA THR A 297 11.99 2.13 -4.67
C THR A 297 11.83 1.50 -3.28
N SER A 298 11.32 2.25 -2.30
CA SER A 298 11.29 1.81 -0.90
C SER A 298 9.88 1.46 -0.40
N LEU A 299 8.83 2.10 -0.95
CA LEU A 299 7.45 1.96 -0.47
C LEU A 299 6.45 1.74 -1.62
N PRO A 300 6.63 0.72 -2.48
CA PRO A 300 5.84 0.56 -3.69
C PRO A 300 4.35 0.32 -3.44
N TYR A 301 3.95 -0.10 -2.25
CA TYR A 301 2.57 -0.40 -1.87
C TYR A 301 1.96 0.61 -0.89
N LEU A 302 2.64 1.74 -0.63
CA LEU A 302 2.20 2.74 0.36
C LEU A 302 0.75 3.20 0.14
N PHE A 303 0.33 3.39 -1.11
CA PHE A 303 -1.00 3.87 -1.47
C PHE A 303 -2.03 2.77 -1.77
N ASP A 304 -1.66 1.51 -1.66
CA ASP A 304 -2.55 0.38 -1.88
C ASP A 304 -3.80 0.37 -0.98
N PRO A 305 -3.73 0.81 0.31
CA PRO A 305 -4.91 0.88 1.15
C PRO A 305 -6.01 1.82 0.63
N LEU A 306 -5.65 2.86 -0.15
CA LEU A 306 -6.63 3.73 -0.78
C LEU A 306 -7.50 2.99 -1.80
N THR A 307 -6.97 1.97 -2.46
CA THR A 307 -7.74 1.15 -3.40
C THR A 307 -8.90 0.47 -2.67
N ALA A 308 -8.62 -0.24 -1.58
CA ALA A 308 -9.66 -0.90 -0.76
C ALA A 308 -10.64 0.13 -0.17
N LEU A 309 -10.14 1.28 0.29
CA LEU A 309 -10.97 2.35 0.85
C LEU A 309 -11.98 2.89 -0.18
N PHE A 310 -11.54 3.17 -1.41
CA PHE A 310 -12.41 3.75 -2.45
C PHE A 310 -13.27 2.71 -3.18
N GLU A 311 -12.97 1.42 -3.09
CA GLU A 311 -13.84 0.35 -3.55
C GLU A 311 -15.18 0.31 -2.80
N HIS A 312 -15.27 0.86 -1.58
CA HIS A 312 -16.52 1.03 -0.86
C HIS A 312 -17.58 1.84 -1.63
N MET A 313 -17.14 2.72 -2.54
CA MET A 313 -18.05 3.48 -3.42
C MET A 313 -18.85 2.57 -4.35
N LEU A 314 -18.30 1.41 -4.68
CA LEU A 314 -18.85 0.48 -5.67
C LEU A 314 -19.84 -0.53 -5.09
N PHE A 315 -20.12 -0.45 -3.79
CA PHE A 315 -21.05 -1.31 -3.11
C PHE A 315 -22.01 -0.52 -2.20
N SER A 316 -23.31 -0.65 -2.42
CA SER A 316 -24.35 -0.04 -1.58
C SER A 316 -25.08 -1.10 -0.77
N LYS A 317 -25.13 -0.91 0.55
CA LYS A 317 -25.93 -1.76 1.46
C LYS A 317 -27.44 -1.56 1.27
N ASN A 318 -27.87 -0.44 0.68
CA ASN A 318 -29.27 -0.13 0.44
C ASN A 318 -29.86 -0.91 -0.74
N LEU A 319 -29.00 -1.31 -1.71
CA LEU A 319 -29.40 -2.05 -2.90
C LEU A 319 -29.19 -3.55 -2.69
N ASN A 320 -30.07 -4.18 -1.94
CA ASN A 320 -30.00 -5.63 -1.71
C ASN A 320 -30.67 -6.38 -2.86
N LEU A 321 -29.91 -6.66 -3.94
CA LEU A 321 -30.39 -7.32 -5.15
C LEU A 321 -30.65 -8.83 -4.97
N SER A 322 -30.23 -9.41 -3.84
CA SER A 322 -30.44 -10.83 -3.51
C SER A 322 -31.75 -11.08 -2.79
N GLN A 323 -32.38 -10.07 -2.20
CA GLN A 323 -33.67 -10.24 -1.52
C GLN A 323 -34.83 -10.14 -2.49
N ARG A 324 -35.27 -11.28 -2.99
CA ARG A 324 -36.51 -11.40 -3.78
C ARG A 324 -37.80 -11.40 -2.95
N ARG A 325 -37.74 -11.37 -1.60
CA ARG A 325 -38.90 -11.19 -0.71
C ARG A 325 -38.45 -10.63 0.64
N PRO A 326 -39.18 -9.66 1.23
CA PRO A 326 -38.97 -9.28 2.61
C PRO A 326 -39.38 -10.45 3.51
N SER A 327 -38.42 -11.16 4.07
CA SER A 327 -38.63 -12.03 5.22
C SER A 327 -38.37 -11.16 6.45
N GLU A 328 -39.28 -11.15 7.39
CA GLU A 328 -39.14 -10.47 8.68
C GLU A 328 -37.87 -11.01 9.36
N ALA A 329 -36.79 -10.21 9.31
CA ALA A 329 -35.57 -10.49 10.03
C ALA A 329 -35.80 -10.22 11.52
N THR A 330 -35.68 -11.22 12.35
CA THR A 330 -35.66 -11.07 13.79
C THR A 330 -34.33 -10.45 14.26
N PRO A 331 -34.31 -9.64 15.34
CA PRO A 331 -33.10 -8.96 15.82
C PRO A 331 -31.94 -9.91 16.24
N GLU A 332 -32.20 -11.19 16.39
CA GLU A 332 -31.23 -12.21 16.77
C GLU A 332 -30.30 -12.60 15.59
N ASP A 333 -30.80 -12.53 14.35
CA ASP A 333 -30.00 -12.88 13.14
C ASP A 333 -28.84 -11.91 12.91
N SER A 334 -28.92 -10.66 13.38
CA SER A 334 -27.88 -9.63 13.19
C SER A 334 -26.69 -9.75 14.15
N ALA A 335 -26.83 -10.49 15.24
CA ALA A 335 -25.75 -10.72 16.22
C ALA A 335 -24.89 -11.91 15.80
N ASP A 336 -25.53 -12.95 15.24
CA ASP A 336 -24.85 -14.15 14.75
C ASP A 336 -24.07 -13.85 13.45
N GLU A 337 -24.61 -13.00 12.55
CA GLU A 337 -23.89 -12.54 11.35
C GLU A 337 -22.59 -11.78 11.70
N LYS A 338 -22.61 -10.93 12.73
CA LYS A 338 -21.42 -10.19 13.19
C LYS A 338 -20.37 -11.10 13.84
N ALA A 339 -20.81 -12.15 14.55
CA ALA A 339 -19.91 -13.12 15.16
C ALA A 339 -19.27 -14.05 14.11
N GLU A 340 -20.01 -14.40 13.07
CA GLU A 340 -19.53 -15.24 11.95
C GLU A 340 -18.60 -14.45 10.99
N GLU A 341 -18.86 -13.16 10.79
CA GLU A 341 -18.02 -12.25 10.00
C GLU A 341 -16.68 -11.97 10.70
N ALA A 342 -16.67 -11.86 12.04
CA ALA A 342 -15.44 -11.76 12.85
C ALA A 342 -14.62 -13.06 12.86
N ALA A 343 -15.26 -14.22 12.74
CA ALA A 343 -14.59 -15.53 12.71
C ALA A 343 -13.92 -15.84 11.36
N LEU A 344 -14.29 -15.14 10.29
CA LEU A 344 -13.76 -15.36 8.92
C LEU A 344 -12.50 -14.56 8.59
N ALA A 345 -12.11 -13.59 9.40
CA ALA A 345 -10.85 -12.86 9.24
C ALA A 345 -9.68 -13.74 9.71
N LYS A 346 -9.10 -14.53 8.81
CA LYS A 346 -7.90 -15.33 9.12
C LYS A 346 -6.77 -14.37 9.54
N PRO A 347 -6.20 -14.50 10.76
CA PRO A 347 -5.16 -13.59 11.23
C PRO A 347 -3.88 -13.76 10.40
N VAL A 348 -3.17 -12.67 10.18
CA VAL A 348 -1.86 -12.68 9.49
C VAL A 348 -0.83 -13.44 10.32
N LEU A 349 -0.82 -13.22 11.64
CA LEU A 349 0.01 -13.96 12.56
C LEU A 349 -0.73 -15.25 12.96
N LEU A 350 -0.14 -16.38 12.63
CA LEU A 350 -0.69 -17.68 13.05
C LEU A 350 -0.36 -17.95 14.51
N PRO A 351 -1.28 -18.57 15.27
CA PRO A 351 -0.98 -19.05 16.62
C PRO A 351 0.09 -20.16 16.55
N GLY A 352 0.96 -20.21 17.54
CA GLY A 352 2.03 -21.21 17.58
C GLY A 352 2.81 -21.22 18.88
N SER A 353 4.12 -21.42 18.78
CA SER A 353 5.01 -21.61 19.95
C SER A 353 5.20 -20.37 20.81
N PHE A 354 4.94 -19.17 20.27
CA PHE A 354 5.06 -17.90 20.99
C PHE A 354 4.14 -16.84 20.41
N GLU A 355 3.86 -15.80 21.19
CA GLU A 355 3.25 -14.55 20.74
C GLU A 355 4.35 -13.53 20.46
N SER A 356 4.16 -12.70 19.43
CA SER A 356 5.16 -11.70 19.05
C SER A 356 5.29 -10.60 20.11
N THR A 357 6.53 -10.27 20.42
CA THR A 357 6.88 -9.07 21.18
C THR A 357 7.22 -7.88 20.29
N ILE A 358 7.53 -8.15 19.02
CA ILE A 358 7.93 -7.14 18.03
C ILE A 358 6.79 -6.82 17.05
N LEU A 359 6.19 -7.85 16.43
CA LEU A 359 5.17 -7.67 15.40
C LEU A 359 3.82 -7.28 16.01
N ASN A 360 3.54 -6.02 16.03
CA ASN A 360 2.22 -5.46 16.33
C ASN A 360 1.47 -5.09 15.03
N PRO A 361 0.16 -4.77 15.07
CA PRO A 361 -0.59 -4.39 13.89
C PRO A 361 0.01 -3.23 13.09
N THR A 362 0.64 -2.24 13.75
CA THR A 362 1.25 -1.08 13.11
C THR A 362 2.51 -1.48 12.34
N ILE A 363 3.38 -2.31 12.93
CA ILE A 363 4.59 -2.83 12.26
C ILE A 363 4.19 -3.75 11.08
N LEU A 364 3.16 -4.58 11.23
CA LEU A 364 2.65 -5.39 10.12
C LEU A 364 2.14 -4.53 8.97
N SER A 365 1.45 -3.43 9.27
CA SER A 365 1.02 -2.45 8.27
C SER A 365 2.22 -1.79 7.58
N HIS A 366 3.25 -1.40 8.33
CA HIS A 366 4.47 -0.84 7.77
C HIS A 366 5.18 -1.83 6.84
N LEU A 367 5.34 -3.09 7.27
CA LEU A 367 5.91 -4.16 6.44
C LEU A 367 5.12 -4.38 5.15
N SER A 368 3.80 -4.21 5.17
CA SER A 368 2.95 -4.39 3.99
C SER A 368 3.19 -3.36 2.89
N PHE A 369 3.81 -2.22 3.19
CA PHE A 369 4.08 -1.17 2.20
C PHE A 369 5.24 -1.49 1.27
N PHE A 370 6.08 -2.48 1.62
CA PHE A 370 7.26 -2.81 0.80
C PHE A 370 7.60 -4.30 0.70
N LEU A 371 7.10 -5.16 1.62
CA LEU A 371 7.44 -6.58 1.55
C LEU A 371 6.95 -7.19 0.25
N PRO A 372 7.85 -7.83 -0.52
CA PRO A 372 7.52 -8.51 -1.75
C PRO A 372 6.68 -9.75 -1.44
N SER A 373 5.59 -9.90 -2.14
CA SER A 373 4.86 -11.16 -2.20
C SER A 373 5.32 -11.98 -3.41
N LYS A 374 5.03 -13.28 -3.39
CA LYS A 374 5.38 -14.17 -4.50
C LYS A 374 4.81 -13.66 -5.82
N ALA A 375 5.64 -13.65 -6.84
CA ALA A 375 5.36 -13.66 -8.29
C ALA A 375 4.52 -12.52 -8.90
N HIS A 376 3.66 -11.81 -8.17
CA HIS A 376 2.72 -10.84 -8.74
C HIS A 376 2.63 -9.51 -7.98
N SER A 377 3.73 -8.97 -7.49
CA SER A 377 3.78 -7.57 -6.99
C SER A 377 2.59 -7.16 -6.10
N MET A 378 2.17 -8.01 -5.15
CA MET A 378 1.08 -7.71 -4.23
C MET A 378 1.64 -7.52 -2.82
N ASN A 379 1.06 -6.60 -2.06
CA ASN A 379 1.46 -6.38 -0.68
C ASN A 379 1.12 -7.58 0.23
N LEU A 380 1.68 -7.58 1.44
CA LEU A 380 1.54 -8.65 2.44
C LEU A 380 0.08 -9.07 2.69
N PHE A 381 -0.85 -8.11 2.81
CA PHE A 381 -2.25 -8.39 3.12
C PHE A 381 -3.03 -8.90 1.90
N LYS A 382 -2.78 -8.34 0.72
CA LYS A 382 -3.44 -8.77 -0.53
C LYS A 382 -2.98 -10.13 -1.01
N SER A 383 -1.74 -10.50 -0.69
CA SER A 383 -1.18 -11.81 -1.08
C SER A 383 -1.71 -12.99 -0.26
N GLY A 384 -2.45 -12.74 0.82
CA GLY A 384 -2.93 -13.76 1.74
C GLY A 384 -1.82 -14.52 2.47
N VAL A 385 -0.61 -14.00 2.46
CA VAL A 385 0.52 -14.57 3.19
C VAL A 385 0.25 -14.50 4.69
N ARG A 386 0.55 -15.60 5.38
CA ARG A 386 0.48 -15.70 6.84
C ARG A 386 1.85 -15.98 7.42
N LEU A 387 2.08 -15.52 8.64
CA LEU A 387 3.34 -15.66 9.35
C LEU A 387 3.19 -16.70 10.47
N HIS A 388 3.98 -17.76 10.38
CA HIS A 388 4.03 -18.83 11.40
C HIS A 388 5.20 -18.59 12.35
N PRO A 389 5.00 -18.60 13.69
CA PRO A 389 6.08 -18.39 14.64
C PRO A 389 7.07 -19.57 14.63
N VAL A 390 8.33 -19.31 14.26
CA VAL A 390 9.39 -20.31 14.16
C VAL A 390 10.35 -20.23 15.34
N PHE A 391 10.85 -19.03 15.65
CA PHE A 391 11.82 -18.83 16.72
C PHE A 391 11.67 -17.43 17.34
N SER A 392 11.81 -17.35 18.66
CA SER A 392 11.92 -16.08 19.40
C SER A 392 12.90 -16.25 20.55
N THR A 393 13.77 -15.25 20.75
CA THR A 393 14.69 -15.24 21.91
C THR A 393 13.95 -15.21 23.23
N ALA A 394 12.80 -14.55 23.29
CA ALA A 394 11.96 -14.48 24.50
C ALA A 394 11.37 -15.84 24.89
N ALA A 395 10.97 -16.67 23.91
CA ALA A 395 10.33 -17.96 24.18
C ALA A 395 11.31 -19.14 24.21
N HIS A 396 12.36 -19.11 23.35
CA HIS A 396 13.27 -20.24 23.16
C HIS A 396 14.67 -19.99 23.73
N GLY A 397 14.90 -18.81 24.33
CA GLY A 397 16.18 -18.37 24.85
C GLY A 397 17.20 -17.93 23.80
N SER A 398 18.26 -17.26 24.24
CA SER A 398 19.30 -16.67 23.41
C SER A 398 20.42 -17.69 23.09
N SER A 399 20.08 -18.78 22.38
CA SER A 399 21.03 -19.84 22.04
C SER A 399 20.97 -20.21 20.57
N LEU A 400 22.13 -20.19 19.88
CA LEU A 400 22.24 -20.65 18.50
C LEU A 400 21.91 -22.13 18.31
N THR A 401 22.01 -22.97 19.33
CA THR A 401 21.56 -24.36 19.27
C THR A 401 20.05 -24.44 19.18
N SER A 402 19.34 -23.68 20.01
CA SER A 402 17.89 -23.56 19.96
C SER A 402 17.44 -22.93 18.66
N PHE A 403 18.12 -21.87 18.20
CA PHE A 403 17.90 -21.24 16.89
C PHE A 403 18.00 -22.27 15.76
N SER A 404 19.11 -23.02 15.68
CA SER A 404 19.34 -23.99 14.61
C SER A 404 18.28 -25.10 14.60
N HIS A 405 17.88 -25.59 15.77
CA HIS A 405 16.86 -26.62 15.88
C HIS A 405 15.50 -26.18 15.33
N ASN A 406 15.07 -24.96 15.65
CA ASN A 406 13.79 -24.44 15.20
C ASN A 406 13.82 -23.98 13.74
N VAL A 407 14.87 -23.26 13.33
CA VAL A 407 14.92 -22.59 12.03
C VAL A 407 15.25 -23.56 10.88
N LEU A 408 16.09 -24.58 11.12
CA LEU A 408 16.43 -25.56 10.06
C LEU A 408 15.28 -26.51 9.73
N THR A 409 14.30 -26.65 10.60
CA THR A 409 13.09 -27.44 10.33
C THR A 409 12.15 -26.73 9.37
N TRP A 410 12.26 -25.40 9.26
CA TRP A 410 11.44 -24.58 8.37
C TRP A 410 12.02 -24.52 6.97
N GLN A 411 11.32 -25.10 5.98
CA GLN A 411 11.82 -25.27 4.59
C GLN A 411 11.23 -24.27 3.60
N SER A 412 10.76 -23.11 4.07
CA SER A 412 10.17 -22.07 3.21
C SER A 412 10.81 -20.71 3.49
N ALA A 413 10.29 -19.66 2.85
CA ALA A 413 10.70 -18.29 3.09
C ALA A 413 10.54 -17.88 4.56
N ASN A 414 11.38 -16.95 5.00
CA ASN A 414 11.43 -16.48 6.38
C ASN A 414 11.46 -14.96 6.45
N LEU A 415 10.90 -14.43 7.52
CA LEU A 415 11.05 -13.05 7.96
C LEU A 415 11.80 -13.06 9.28
N LEU A 416 13.02 -12.52 9.29
CA LEU A 416 13.76 -12.22 10.52
C LEU A 416 13.44 -10.78 10.91
N ILE A 417 13.17 -10.56 12.18
CA ILE A 417 13.01 -9.22 12.75
C ILE A 417 13.65 -9.16 14.12
N LEU A 418 14.31 -8.05 14.41
CA LEU A 418 14.98 -7.80 15.68
C LEU A 418 14.75 -6.37 16.15
N GLN A 419 14.77 -6.21 17.46
CA GLN A 419 14.75 -4.91 18.12
C GLN A 419 15.90 -4.81 19.11
N GLY A 420 16.51 -3.64 19.17
CA GLY A 420 17.58 -3.33 20.10
C GLY A 420 17.78 -1.83 20.24
N ALA A 421 18.70 -1.46 21.12
CA ALA A 421 19.15 -0.09 21.26
C ALA A 421 20.59 0.06 20.76
N PRO A 422 20.96 1.22 20.21
CA PRO A 422 22.34 1.50 19.85
C PRO A 422 23.21 1.64 21.09
N ASP A 423 24.49 1.22 20.97
CA ASP A 423 25.46 1.37 22.05
C ASP A 423 25.46 2.81 22.59
N GLY A 424 25.17 2.94 23.90
CA GLY A 424 25.19 4.23 24.60
C GLY A 424 23.88 5.05 24.57
N ASN A 425 22.84 4.60 23.89
CA ASN A 425 21.51 5.23 23.88
C ASN A 425 20.39 4.19 24.04
N SER A 426 20.03 3.86 25.27
CA SER A 426 19.00 2.86 25.55
C SER A 426 17.54 3.35 25.34
N GLU A 427 17.35 4.64 25.08
CA GLU A 427 16.01 5.21 24.85
C GLU A 427 15.54 5.04 23.39
N GLU A 428 16.48 4.89 22.47
CA GLU A 428 16.19 4.76 21.04
C GLU A 428 16.04 3.27 20.66
N ILE A 429 14.85 2.84 20.29
CA ILE A 429 14.59 1.49 19.81
C ILE A 429 14.72 1.45 18.29
N ILE A 430 15.68 0.67 17.81
CA ILE A 430 15.89 0.40 16.40
C ILE A 430 15.28 -0.95 16.04
N THR A 431 14.49 -0.97 14.98
CA THR A 431 13.87 -2.19 14.43
C THR A 431 14.45 -2.48 13.06
N ILE A 432 15.10 -3.64 12.92
CA ILE A 432 15.71 -4.10 11.67
C ILE A 432 15.17 -5.48 11.34
N GLY A 433 15.10 -5.81 10.06
CA GLY A 433 14.68 -7.13 9.64
C GLY A 433 15.23 -7.53 8.27
N ALA A 434 15.03 -8.78 7.95
CA ALA A 434 15.38 -9.34 6.65
C ALA A 434 14.29 -10.30 6.15
N TYR A 435 13.85 -10.11 4.93
CA TYR A 435 13.04 -11.09 4.23
C TYR A 435 13.97 -12.02 3.43
N LEU A 436 13.90 -13.30 3.71
CA LEU A 436 14.73 -14.34 3.11
C LEU A 436 13.82 -15.31 2.35
N PRO A 437 13.79 -15.27 1.02
CA PRO A 437 12.89 -16.09 0.21
C PRO A 437 13.27 -17.58 0.24
N GLN A 438 14.48 -17.90 0.64
CA GLN A 438 15.00 -19.27 0.72
C GLN A 438 15.06 -19.75 2.17
N SER A 439 14.90 -21.07 2.37
CA SER A 439 15.07 -21.68 3.68
C SER A 439 16.52 -21.56 4.16
N TRP A 440 16.69 -21.44 5.48
CA TRP A 440 18.02 -21.51 6.10
C TRP A 440 18.66 -22.87 5.81
N LYS A 441 19.96 -22.87 5.53
CA LYS A 441 20.74 -24.08 5.31
C LYS A 441 21.94 -24.10 6.25
N SER A 442 22.29 -25.27 6.71
CA SER A 442 23.57 -25.43 7.39
C SER A 442 24.71 -25.24 6.40
N SER A 443 25.87 -24.83 6.90
CA SER A 443 27.05 -24.37 6.15
C SER A 443 27.55 -25.26 4.97
N SER A 444 26.94 -26.42 4.73
CA SER A 444 27.39 -27.40 3.72
C SER A 444 26.51 -27.54 2.48
N SER A 445 25.35 -26.89 2.41
CA SER A 445 24.44 -27.07 1.27
C SER A 445 24.37 -25.84 0.37
N HIS A 446 24.83 -25.97 -0.87
CA HIS A 446 24.66 -24.98 -1.93
C HIS A 446 23.25 -25.08 -2.50
N SER A 447 22.56 -23.96 -2.63
CA SER A 447 21.27 -23.90 -3.32
C SER A 447 21.44 -23.21 -4.66
N SER A 448 20.95 -23.84 -5.71
CA SER A 448 20.71 -23.15 -6.97
C SER A 448 19.41 -22.36 -6.80
N SER A 449 19.49 -21.02 -6.76
CA SER A 449 18.32 -20.17 -6.89
C SER A 449 17.83 -20.23 -8.34
N SER A 450 16.53 -20.44 -8.53
CA SER A 450 15.93 -20.24 -9.85
C SER A 450 15.80 -18.72 -10.10
N SER A 451 15.97 -18.30 -11.36
CA SER A 451 15.83 -16.87 -11.73
C SER A 451 14.44 -16.29 -11.53
N SER A 452 13.49 -17.11 -11.10
CA SER A 452 12.10 -16.72 -10.81
C SER A 452 11.79 -16.54 -9.31
N ASP A 453 12.76 -16.80 -8.42
CA ASP A 453 12.55 -16.66 -6.99
C ASP A 453 12.54 -15.19 -6.58
N PRO A 454 11.68 -14.78 -5.61
CA PRO A 454 11.72 -13.43 -5.07
C PRO A 454 13.11 -13.13 -4.50
N LEU A 455 13.54 -11.88 -4.63
CA LEU A 455 14.83 -11.45 -4.10
C LEU A 455 14.73 -11.25 -2.58
N PRO A 456 15.82 -11.48 -1.83
CA PRO A 456 15.89 -11.13 -0.43
C PRO A 456 15.84 -9.61 -0.27
N CYS A 457 15.38 -9.11 0.89
CA CYS A 457 15.59 -7.72 1.25
C CYS A 457 16.02 -7.60 2.70
N LEU A 458 16.87 -6.62 2.96
CA LEU A 458 17.29 -6.19 4.28
C LEU A 458 16.65 -4.81 4.52
N PHE A 459 16.11 -4.56 5.69
CA PHE A 459 15.39 -3.33 5.95
C PHE A 459 15.54 -2.85 7.39
N GLN A 460 15.38 -1.55 7.56
CA GLN A 460 15.22 -0.88 8.85
C GLN A 460 13.85 -0.22 8.87
N LEU A 461 13.08 -0.40 9.95
CA LEU A 461 11.77 0.24 10.12
C LEU A 461 11.87 1.50 10.96
N SER A 462 12.65 1.50 12.03
CA SER A 462 12.87 2.66 12.91
C SER A 462 14.36 2.83 13.20
N PRO A 463 14.85 4.07 13.41
CA PRO A 463 14.14 5.34 13.44
C PRO A 463 13.77 5.90 12.05
N GLU A 464 14.45 5.49 11.00
CA GLU A 464 14.22 5.88 9.61
C GLU A 464 13.95 4.63 8.76
N HIS A 465 12.88 4.68 7.96
CA HIS A 465 12.57 3.60 7.03
C HIS A 465 13.60 3.51 5.91
N GLN A 466 14.20 2.34 5.77
CA GLN A 466 15.16 2.05 4.70
C GLN A 466 14.99 0.63 4.18
N VAL A 467 15.01 0.45 2.87
CA VAL A 467 14.96 -0.88 2.22
C VAL A 467 16.15 -1.05 1.30
N LEU A 468 16.84 -2.17 1.47
CA LEU A 468 18.00 -2.59 0.69
C LEU A 468 17.61 -3.87 -0.04
N THR A 469 17.29 -3.71 -1.32
CA THR A 469 16.77 -4.80 -2.15
C THR A 469 17.86 -5.76 -2.57
N GLY A 470 17.51 -7.02 -2.76
CA GLY A 470 18.42 -8.05 -3.25
C GLY A 470 18.95 -7.72 -4.65
N ASN A 471 20.18 -8.09 -4.90
CA ASN A 471 20.85 -7.88 -6.18
C ASN A 471 20.38 -8.91 -7.22
N PRO A 472 19.73 -8.50 -8.31
CA PRO A 472 19.24 -9.40 -9.34
C PRO A 472 20.36 -9.93 -10.27
N SER A 473 21.61 -9.46 -10.11
CA SER A 473 22.72 -9.83 -10.99
C SER A 473 23.02 -11.33 -10.91
N PRO A 474 22.97 -12.08 -12.04
CA PRO A 474 23.29 -13.51 -12.05
C PRO A 474 24.71 -13.82 -11.58
N SER A 475 25.65 -12.91 -11.80
CA SER A 475 27.05 -13.08 -11.38
C SER A 475 27.20 -13.05 -9.85
N VAL A 476 26.38 -12.28 -9.15
CA VAL A 476 26.37 -12.23 -7.69
C VAL A 476 25.65 -13.44 -7.11
N GLN A 477 24.51 -13.81 -7.68
CA GLN A 477 23.72 -14.96 -7.24
C GLN A 477 24.46 -16.30 -7.42
N ALA A 478 25.36 -16.39 -8.41
CA ALA A 478 26.16 -17.59 -8.67
C ALA A 478 27.37 -17.74 -7.73
N GLN A 479 27.67 -16.75 -6.88
CA GLN A 479 28.80 -16.82 -5.97
C GLN A 479 28.47 -17.69 -4.75
N ALA A 480 29.07 -18.87 -4.69
CA ALA A 480 28.86 -19.83 -3.61
C ALA A 480 29.27 -19.34 -2.21
N ASN A 481 30.16 -18.36 -2.14
CA ASN A 481 30.65 -17.76 -0.89
C ASN A 481 29.90 -16.50 -0.47
N LEU A 482 28.81 -16.17 -1.18
CA LEU A 482 28.00 -14.96 -0.92
C LEU A 482 26.50 -15.32 -0.79
N PRO A 483 26.10 -16.13 0.20
CA PRO A 483 24.71 -16.44 0.43
C PRO A 483 23.96 -15.26 1.03
N ALA A 484 22.64 -15.19 0.82
CA ALA A 484 21.82 -14.16 1.44
C ALA A 484 21.83 -14.25 2.98
N SER A 485 21.77 -15.47 3.50
CA SER A 485 21.85 -15.73 4.95
C SER A 485 22.76 -16.93 5.24
N TRP A 486 23.43 -16.87 6.38
CA TRP A 486 24.32 -17.90 6.85
C TRP A 486 24.37 -17.89 8.38
N PHE A 487 24.60 -19.04 9.01
CA PHE A 487 24.87 -19.10 10.43
C PHE A 487 25.87 -20.19 10.80
N SER A 488 26.56 -19.99 11.89
CA SER A 488 27.46 -20.95 12.50
C SER A 488 27.39 -20.85 14.02
N THR A 489 27.40 -21.98 14.69
CA THR A 489 27.43 -22.05 16.14
C THR A 489 28.66 -21.39 16.78
N HIS A 490 29.67 -21.07 15.99
CA HIS A 490 30.92 -20.46 16.46
C HIS A 490 31.03 -18.96 16.14
N THR A 491 30.30 -18.47 15.16
CA THR A 491 30.47 -17.09 14.67
C THR A 491 29.16 -16.30 14.61
N GLY A 492 28.02 -16.93 14.95
CA GLY A 492 26.72 -16.26 14.95
C GLY A 492 26.00 -16.32 13.60
N ILE A 493 25.12 -15.35 13.38
CA ILE A 493 24.29 -15.22 12.18
C ILE A 493 24.86 -14.11 11.30
N ALA A 494 24.85 -14.31 10.00
CA ALA A 494 25.31 -13.31 9.03
C ALA A 494 24.34 -13.24 7.84
N ILE A 495 23.98 -12.02 7.45
CA ILE A 495 23.13 -11.70 6.30
C ILE A 495 23.88 -10.68 5.44
N GLY A 496 24.00 -10.91 4.12
CA GLY A 496 24.73 -10.03 3.22
C GLY A 496 26.25 -10.02 3.45
N CYS A 497 26.81 -11.14 3.93
CA CYS A 497 28.23 -11.27 4.22
C CYS A 497 28.89 -12.31 3.33
N GLN A 498 30.16 -12.10 3.06
CA GLN A 498 31.01 -13.07 2.39
C GLN A 498 31.51 -14.13 3.41
N ILE A 499 31.26 -15.39 3.08
CA ILE A 499 31.69 -16.52 3.91
C ILE A 499 33.17 -16.85 3.65
N PRO A 500 33.96 -17.08 4.70
CA PRO A 500 35.34 -17.54 4.52
C PRO A 500 35.37 -18.91 3.85
N PRO A 501 36.39 -19.20 2.99
CA PRO A 501 36.51 -20.49 2.33
C PRO A 501 36.71 -21.62 3.35
N ALA A 502 36.14 -22.80 3.08
CA ALA A 502 36.10 -23.97 3.97
C ALA A 502 37.52 -24.48 4.40
N SER A 503 38.56 -24.07 3.70
CA SER A 503 39.97 -24.38 4.06
C SER A 503 40.50 -23.55 5.24
N ARG A 504 39.80 -22.47 5.62
CA ARG A 504 40.15 -21.66 6.79
C ARG A 504 39.30 -22.09 8.00
N SER A 505 39.91 -22.00 9.17
CA SER A 505 39.32 -22.36 10.45
C SER A 505 37.83 -21.97 10.54
N HIS A 506 36.98 -22.85 11.04
CA HIS A 506 35.54 -22.61 11.33
C HIS A 506 35.28 -21.42 12.28
N HIS A 507 36.33 -20.82 12.85
CA HIS A 507 36.30 -19.69 13.77
C HIS A 507 36.47 -18.33 13.07
N THR A 508 36.72 -18.30 11.75
CA THR A 508 36.84 -17.02 11.03
C THR A 508 35.46 -16.48 10.78
N PRO A 509 35.12 -15.28 11.32
CA PRO A 509 33.80 -14.69 11.11
C PRO A 509 33.59 -14.30 9.65
N PRO A 510 32.33 -14.34 9.16
CA PRO A 510 31.97 -13.77 7.86
C PRO A 510 32.32 -12.28 7.81
N SER A 511 32.70 -11.79 6.64
CA SER A 511 33.02 -10.38 6.45
C SER A 511 31.89 -9.66 5.75
N PRO A 512 31.48 -8.45 6.20
CA PRO A 512 30.54 -7.60 5.48
C PRO A 512 30.95 -7.42 4.02
N HIS A 513 29.97 -7.48 3.09
CA HIS A 513 30.24 -7.33 1.66
C HIS A 513 29.10 -6.62 0.94
N GLY A 514 29.43 -5.71 0.00
CA GLY A 514 28.46 -4.92 -0.75
C GLY A 514 27.84 -3.78 0.07
N ALA A 515 26.64 -3.37 -0.33
CA ALA A 515 25.99 -2.16 0.20
C ALA A 515 25.36 -2.36 1.58
N ALA A 516 25.05 -3.58 1.99
CA ALA A 516 24.46 -3.80 3.31
C ALA A 516 24.78 -5.18 3.88
N SER A 517 24.88 -5.23 5.21
CA SER A 517 25.06 -6.47 5.95
C SER A 517 24.51 -6.37 7.36
N LEU A 518 24.06 -7.50 7.89
CA LEU A 518 23.64 -7.66 9.28
C LEU A 518 24.36 -8.88 9.86
N THR A 519 25.07 -8.69 10.97
CA THR A 519 25.69 -9.77 11.74
C THR A 519 25.14 -9.78 13.16
N ILE A 520 24.88 -10.96 13.69
CA ILE A 520 24.38 -11.17 15.05
C ILE A 520 25.34 -12.15 15.75
N ASP A 521 25.71 -11.84 16.96
CA ASP A 521 26.67 -12.59 17.72
C ASP A 521 26.21 -14.00 18.12
N VAL A 522 27.10 -14.79 18.71
CA VAL A 522 26.84 -16.18 19.12
C VAL A 522 25.80 -16.28 20.23
N ASN A 523 25.71 -15.26 21.07
CA ASN A 523 24.78 -15.21 22.22
C ASN A 523 23.43 -14.64 21.85
N LEU A 524 23.26 -14.13 20.61
CA LEU A 524 22.04 -13.41 20.16
C LEU A 524 21.73 -12.18 21.03
N GLU A 525 22.75 -11.55 21.61
CA GLU A 525 22.63 -10.39 22.50
C GLU A 525 23.06 -9.10 21.81
N SER A 526 23.90 -9.19 20.78
CA SER A 526 24.34 -8.01 20.02
C SER A 526 24.23 -8.23 18.50
N ALA A 527 23.99 -7.15 17.79
CA ALA A 527 23.98 -7.13 16.32
C ALA A 527 24.76 -5.94 15.79
N GLU A 528 25.31 -6.09 14.59
CA GLU A 528 25.96 -5.02 13.86
C GLU A 528 25.27 -4.89 12.49
N PHE A 529 24.67 -3.75 12.26
CA PHE A 529 24.04 -3.38 11.00
C PHE A 529 24.91 -2.36 10.27
N ARG A 530 25.24 -2.65 9.02
CA ARG A 530 26.07 -1.81 8.18
C ARG A 530 25.36 -1.48 6.88
N VAL A 531 25.38 -0.20 6.51
CA VAL A 531 24.85 0.31 5.26
C VAL A 531 25.89 1.21 4.59
N GLU A 532 26.11 0.97 3.32
CA GLU A 532 27.00 1.74 2.46
C GLU A 532 26.19 2.39 1.34
N PRO A 533 26.45 3.63 0.99
CA PRO A 533 25.74 4.32 -0.09
C PRO A 533 26.09 3.78 -1.48
N VAL A 534 27.21 3.06 -1.60
CA VAL A 534 27.73 2.44 -2.83
C VAL A 534 28.08 0.98 -2.59
N GLY A 535 28.03 0.16 -3.63
CA GLY A 535 28.39 -1.27 -3.56
C GLY A 535 27.38 -2.12 -4.32
N HIS A 536 27.70 -2.48 -5.57
CA HIS A 536 26.80 -3.23 -6.45
C HIS A 536 27.17 -4.72 -6.58
N ASP A 537 28.22 -5.16 -5.91
CA ASP A 537 28.80 -6.53 -5.98
C ASP A 537 28.37 -7.42 -4.82
N GLY A 538 27.58 -6.90 -3.88
CA GLY A 538 27.04 -7.64 -2.74
C GLY A 538 25.66 -8.25 -3.01
N VAL A 539 25.17 -8.98 -2.01
CA VAL A 539 23.82 -9.59 -2.00
C VAL A 539 22.73 -8.52 -2.05
N PHE A 540 22.98 -7.37 -1.42
CA PHE A 540 22.04 -6.25 -1.37
C PHE A 540 22.57 -5.05 -2.14
N LEU A 541 21.69 -4.37 -2.82
CA LEU A 541 21.95 -3.09 -3.48
C LEU A 541 21.86 -1.93 -2.49
N PRO A 542 22.50 -0.80 -2.76
CA PRO A 542 22.28 0.43 -2.00
C PRO A 542 20.80 0.79 -1.93
N SER A 543 20.40 1.47 -0.85
CA SER A 543 19.04 1.98 -0.76
C SER A 543 18.70 2.86 -1.95
N GLY A 544 17.50 2.69 -2.52
CA GLY A 544 17.03 3.53 -3.62
C GLY A 544 16.98 5.02 -3.26
N THR A 545 16.94 5.36 -1.97
CA THR A 545 16.97 6.74 -1.45
C THR A 545 18.37 7.24 -1.13
N ALA A 546 19.42 6.38 -1.19
CA ALA A 546 20.78 6.75 -0.88
C ALA A 546 21.33 7.77 -1.88
N SER A 547 22.12 8.74 -1.37
CA SER A 547 22.93 9.68 -2.14
C SER A 547 24.41 9.26 -2.06
N MET A 548 25.19 9.59 -3.07
CA MET A 548 26.65 9.39 -3.02
C MET A 548 27.34 10.21 -1.93
N GLU A 549 26.67 11.25 -1.43
CA GLU A 549 27.16 12.10 -0.34
C GLU A 549 26.89 11.50 1.04
N ASP A 550 26.02 10.47 1.12
CA ASP A 550 25.69 9.80 2.39
C ASP A 550 26.95 9.10 2.92
N ALA A 551 27.18 9.22 4.23
CA ALA A 551 28.25 8.50 4.89
C ALA A 551 27.89 7.02 5.05
N SER A 552 28.90 6.15 5.08
CA SER A 552 28.67 4.77 5.50
C SER A 552 28.24 4.73 6.97
N VAL A 553 27.17 4.00 7.25
CA VAL A 553 26.60 3.88 8.58
C VAL A 553 26.89 2.48 9.12
N LYS A 554 27.43 2.43 10.33
CA LYS A 554 27.66 1.22 11.08
C LYS A 554 27.02 1.37 12.45
N THR A 555 25.93 0.65 12.67
CA THR A 555 25.16 0.70 13.91
C THR A 555 25.37 -0.61 14.67
N ARG A 556 25.85 -0.52 15.90
CA ARG A 556 25.92 -1.66 16.83
C ARG A 556 24.75 -1.57 17.77
N LEU A 557 24.08 -2.69 17.99
CA LEU A 557 22.86 -2.79 18.77
C LEU A 557 22.99 -3.82 19.89
N ASP A 558 22.53 -3.45 21.06
CA ASP A 558 22.19 -4.40 22.14
C ASP A 558 20.78 -4.91 21.90
N LEU A 559 20.64 -6.22 21.66
CA LEU A 559 19.37 -6.82 21.27
C LEU A 559 18.44 -7.06 22.47
N TYR A 560 17.21 -6.58 22.35
CA TYR A 560 16.13 -6.87 23.29
C TYR A 560 15.32 -8.12 22.89
N ALA A 561 15.06 -8.25 21.59
CA ALA A 561 14.31 -9.35 21.03
C ALA A 561 14.74 -9.66 19.59
N LEU A 562 14.71 -10.94 19.24
CA LEU A 562 14.88 -11.44 17.89
C LEU A 562 13.81 -12.49 17.63
N GLU A 563 13.11 -12.35 16.51
CA GLU A 563 12.06 -13.27 16.09
C GLU A 563 12.28 -13.71 14.64
N ILE A 564 11.95 -14.99 14.37
CA ILE A 564 11.88 -15.54 13.00
C ILE A 564 10.48 -16.07 12.76
N TRP A 565 9.92 -15.62 11.68
CA TRP A 565 8.60 -15.97 11.20
C TRP A 565 8.68 -16.71 9.88
N GLY A 566 8.07 -17.88 9.80
CA GLY A 566 7.94 -18.64 8.57
C GLY A 566 6.83 -18.08 7.69
N VAL A 567 7.11 -17.86 6.42
CA VAL A 567 6.14 -17.32 5.47
C VAL A 567 5.32 -18.47 4.88
N VAL A 568 4.01 -18.45 5.12
CA VAL A 568 3.06 -19.45 4.64
C VAL A 568 2.15 -18.83 3.58
N PRO A 569 2.19 -19.28 2.32
CA PRO A 569 1.23 -18.83 1.31
C PRO A 569 -0.17 -19.35 1.63
N ASP A 570 -1.21 -18.57 1.33
CA ASP A 570 -2.59 -19.05 1.43
C ASP A 570 -2.95 -19.89 0.20
N PRO A 571 -3.24 -21.18 0.34
CA PRO A 571 -3.56 -22.03 -0.79
C PRO A 571 -4.91 -21.68 -1.44
N GLU A 572 -5.85 -21.07 -0.71
CA GLU A 572 -7.16 -20.68 -1.24
C GLU A 572 -7.05 -19.47 -2.17
N LEU A 573 -6.17 -18.52 -1.87
CA LEU A 573 -5.91 -17.36 -2.74
C LEU A 573 -5.03 -17.71 -3.95
N ALA A 574 -4.20 -18.75 -3.85
CA ALA A 574 -3.43 -19.24 -4.99
C ALA A 574 -4.31 -19.83 -6.10
N VAL A 575 -5.50 -20.34 -5.76
CA VAL A 575 -6.47 -20.92 -6.71
C VAL A 575 -7.42 -19.86 -7.28
N SER A 576 -7.66 -18.76 -6.54
CA SER A 576 -8.57 -17.68 -6.94
C SER A 576 -7.87 -16.57 -7.73
N SER A 577 -6.91 -16.93 -8.60
CA SER A 577 -6.14 -15.97 -9.41
C SER A 577 -6.95 -15.24 -10.50
N ASP A 578 -8.28 -15.26 -10.45
CA ASP A 578 -9.10 -14.32 -11.19
C ASP A 578 -8.98 -12.91 -10.55
N ALA A 579 -7.79 -12.32 -10.73
CA ALA A 579 -7.44 -10.98 -10.29
C ALA A 579 -8.33 -9.86 -10.89
N HIS A 580 -9.42 -10.22 -11.56
CA HIS A 580 -10.34 -9.32 -12.22
C HIS A 580 -11.78 -9.41 -11.71
N ALA A 581 -12.07 -10.24 -10.69
CA ALA A 581 -13.39 -10.25 -10.10
C ALA A 581 -13.66 -8.91 -9.41
N SER A 582 -14.74 -8.24 -9.80
CA SER A 582 -15.21 -7.01 -9.17
C SER A 582 -15.53 -7.26 -7.69
N ALA A 583 -15.25 -6.28 -6.82
CA ALA A 583 -15.61 -6.34 -5.40
C ALA A 583 -17.11 -6.65 -5.20
N VAL A 584 -17.96 -6.13 -6.09
CA VAL A 584 -19.41 -6.41 -6.11
C VAL A 584 -19.73 -7.85 -6.52
N GLU A 585 -18.98 -8.41 -7.47
CA GLU A 585 -19.15 -9.80 -7.90
C GLU A 585 -18.73 -10.79 -6.80
N VAL A 586 -17.62 -10.51 -6.11
CA VAL A 586 -17.17 -11.29 -4.96
C VAL A 586 -18.22 -11.29 -3.86
N GLN A 587 -18.77 -10.11 -3.52
CA GLN A 587 -19.82 -9.99 -2.51
C GLN A 587 -21.12 -10.68 -2.93
N ARG A 588 -21.48 -10.60 -4.19
CA ARG A 588 -22.65 -11.31 -4.73
C ARG A 588 -22.49 -12.83 -4.64
N ALA A 589 -21.30 -13.34 -5.00
CA ALA A 589 -21.00 -14.77 -4.87
C ALA A 589 -21.08 -15.24 -3.40
N LYS A 590 -20.61 -14.41 -2.45
CA LYS A 590 -20.74 -14.66 -1.02
C LYS A 590 -22.22 -14.75 -0.59
N TRP A 591 -23.03 -13.78 -0.98
CA TRP A 591 -24.48 -13.81 -0.69
C TRP A 591 -25.21 -15.00 -1.33
N ASP A 592 -24.90 -15.36 -2.58
CA ASP A 592 -25.47 -16.54 -3.24
C ASP A 592 -25.05 -17.84 -2.53
N PHE A 593 -23.85 -17.89 -1.97
CA PHE A 593 -23.40 -19.01 -1.16
C PHE A 593 -24.16 -19.08 0.18
N GLU A 594 -24.24 -17.97 0.90
CA GLU A 594 -24.97 -17.84 2.17
C GLU A 594 -26.46 -18.18 1.99
N ALA A 595 -27.08 -17.69 0.92
CA ALA A 595 -28.48 -18.01 0.60
C ALA A 595 -28.69 -19.52 0.37
N ARG A 596 -27.79 -20.18 -0.38
CA ARG A 596 -27.82 -21.64 -0.59
C ARG A 596 -27.60 -22.41 0.71
N GLU A 597 -26.70 -21.96 1.55
CA GLU A 597 -26.44 -22.57 2.85
C GLU A 597 -27.64 -22.43 3.79
N ALA A 598 -28.26 -21.25 3.84
CA ALA A 598 -29.48 -21.01 4.62
C ALA A 598 -30.66 -21.88 4.12
N GLU A 599 -30.80 -22.04 2.80
CA GLU A 599 -31.81 -22.92 2.21
C GLU A 599 -31.54 -24.41 2.54
N ARG A 600 -30.29 -24.81 2.51
CA ARG A 600 -29.86 -26.15 2.93
C ARG A 600 -30.16 -26.41 4.40
N ARG A 601 -29.86 -25.45 5.31
CA ARG A 601 -30.20 -25.53 6.74
C ARG A 601 -31.72 -25.63 6.97
N ARG A 602 -32.52 -24.83 6.23
CA ARG A 602 -34.00 -24.94 6.28
C ARG A 602 -34.50 -26.30 5.83
N ASN A 603 -33.96 -26.85 4.77
CA ASN A 603 -34.33 -28.18 4.28
C ASN A 603 -33.97 -29.29 5.26
N ILE A 604 -32.90 -29.15 6.04
CA ILE A 604 -32.50 -30.06 7.11
C ILE A 604 -33.53 -30.01 8.25
N ASN A 605 -33.90 -28.80 8.70
CA ASN A 605 -34.88 -28.60 9.77
C ASN A 605 -36.30 -29.07 9.38
N LEU A 606 -36.70 -28.94 8.10
CA LEU A 606 -37.98 -29.45 7.62
C LEU A 606 -38.04 -30.98 7.64
N LYS A 607 -36.93 -31.67 7.35
CA LYS A 607 -36.87 -33.14 7.43
C LYS A 607 -36.91 -33.63 8.89
N ALA A 608 -36.28 -32.90 9.83
CA ALA A 608 -36.32 -33.24 11.26
C ALA A 608 -37.74 -33.08 11.89
N GLY A 609 -38.58 -32.17 11.34
CA GLY A 609 -39.96 -31.96 11.80
C GLY A 609 -41.00 -32.94 11.23
N ALA A 610 -40.65 -33.81 10.26
CA ALA A 610 -41.59 -34.68 9.56
C ALA A 610 -41.68 -36.12 10.12
N GLY A 611 -41.46 -36.32 11.42
CA GLY A 611 -41.78 -37.56 12.11
C GLY A 611 -40.70 -38.66 12.09
N ASP A 612 -39.49 -38.36 11.62
CA ASP A 612 -38.35 -39.29 11.70
C ASP A 612 -37.77 -39.34 13.12
N SER A 613 -37.45 -40.53 13.57
CA SER A 613 -36.89 -40.72 14.91
C SER A 613 -35.55 -39.94 15.03
N ALA A 614 -35.28 -39.39 16.19
CA ALA A 614 -34.02 -38.69 16.48
C ALA A 614 -32.76 -39.50 16.13
N LYS A 615 -32.88 -40.83 16.05
CA LYS A 615 -31.81 -41.75 15.64
C LYS A 615 -31.56 -41.72 14.12
N GLU A 616 -32.59 -41.57 13.28
CA GLU A 616 -32.42 -41.48 11.84
C GLU A 616 -31.85 -40.15 11.40
N SER A 617 -32.26 -39.07 12.07
CA SER A 617 -31.69 -37.72 11.87
C SER A 617 -30.22 -37.67 12.28
N ALA A 618 -29.85 -38.26 13.40
CA ALA A 618 -28.47 -38.37 13.87
C ALA A 618 -27.61 -39.25 12.96
N ARG A 619 -28.16 -40.35 12.45
CA ARG A 619 -27.48 -41.24 11.48
C ARG A 619 -27.21 -40.54 10.16
N TRP A 620 -28.20 -39.82 9.63
CA TRP A 620 -28.03 -39.03 8.39
C TRP A 620 -26.98 -37.93 8.54
N LEU A 621 -26.94 -37.23 9.68
CA LEU A 621 -25.90 -36.22 9.98
C LEU A 621 -24.50 -36.82 10.04
N LEU A 622 -24.36 -38.01 10.63
CA LEU A 622 -23.07 -38.70 10.73
C LEU A 622 -22.64 -39.32 9.40
N GLU A 623 -23.58 -39.71 8.57
CA GLU A 623 -23.34 -40.23 7.20
C GLU A 623 -22.94 -39.07 6.25
N THR A 624 -23.59 -37.91 6.37
CA THR A 624 -23.27 -36.70 5.60
C THR A 624 -21.93 -36.07 6.03
N ALA A 625 -21.56 -36.21 7.30
CA ALA A 625 -20.27 -35.82 7.83
C ALA A 625 -19.12 -36.80 7.53
N GLY A 626 -19.42 -37.92 6.83
CA GLY A 626 -18.41 -38.92 6.46
C GLY A 626 -17.84 -39.70 7.66
N VAL A 627 -18.50 -39.66 8.82
CA VAL A 627 -18.05 -40.34 10.05
C VAL A 627 -18.51 -41.80 10.10
N ILE A 628 -19.61 -42.15 9.42
CA ILE A 628 -20.11 -43.52 9.29
C ILE A 628 -20.15 -43.85 7.79
N GLY A 629 -19.29 -44.78 7.36
CA GLY A 629 -19.34 -45.36 6.01
C GLY A 629 -20.43 -46.42 5.90
N ASP A 630 -21.05 -46.51 4.73
CA ASP A 630 -21.99 -47.58 4.37
C ASP A 630 -21.23 -48.92 4.36
N HIS A 631 -21.32 -49.67 5.44
CA HIS A 631 -20.89 -51.08 5.46
C HIS A 631 -21.92 -51.89 4.66
N GLY A 632 -21.67 -52.04 3.37
CA GLY A 632 -22.36 -52.98 2.52
C GLY A 632 -22.38 -54.36 3.16
N GLN A 633 -23.57 -54.91 3.36
CA GLN A 633 -23.86 -56.26 3.76
C GLN A 633 -23.17 -57.26 2.82
N TYR A 634 -22.07 -57.86 3.29
CA TYR A 634 -21.65 -59.15 2.69
C TYR A 634 -22.52 -60.26 3.28
N SER A 635 -23.52 -60.65 2.55
CA SER A 635 -24.21 -61.92 2.71
C SER A 635 -23.29 -63.06 2.23
N GLY A 636 -22.60 -63.69 3.15
CA GLY A 636 -21.88 -64.93 2.92
C GLY A 636 -22.85 -66.09 2.89
N GLY A 637 -23.17 -66.61 1.71
CA GLY A 637 -23.80 -67.93 1.51
C GLY A 637 -22.73 -69.02 1.57
N SER A 638 -22.84 -69.89 2.54
CA SER A 638 -22.10 -71.11 2.68
C SER A 638 -22.76 -72.18 1.83
N THR A 639 -22.05 -72.90 0.96
CA THR A 639 -22.00 -74.34 0.78
C THR A 639 -20.68 -74.74 0.16
#